data_28daac7e396414deb4fad03c5a604edd
#
_entry.id   28daac7e396414deb4fad03c5a604edd
#
_cell.length_a   1.000
_cell.length_b   1.000
_cell.length_c   1.000
_cell.angle_alpha   90.00
_cell.angle_beta   90.00
_cell.angle_gamma   90.00
#
_symmetry.space_group_name_H-M   'P 1'
#
loop_
_entity.id
_entity.type
_entity.pdbx_description
1 polymer ?
#
loop_
_entity_poly.entity_id
_entity_poly.type
_entity_poly.pdbx_seq_one_letter_code
_entity_poly.pdbx_strand_id
1 'polypeptide(L)'
;TTVTDEFVEKYENYYQKIKKIRSSAELDAEGIVLVPNYFQELALERLKELRQQGKNKAIAIGSTGIGKTFFAVFDVLQFEPKRVLYLVHNENILKSAKASFERVIKTKKYGFFSGGKKEINEDFLFSTVQTMSKDNNLSLFHDDTFDYIIYDEAHRATSPSYQKIMNYFNPKFMLGLTATPDRCDGENVYKLFDYNIASDIRMEEALNHDLLCPFHYFGIRDNVDLSNIDYRNVDKIADALMAAQDRVSFIISKMEHYGHDGEKRKALGFCQNKKHAKFMTDAFNLAGYPSVCLTGEDSPETREEYIKKLQYENDKIQVIFTVDIFNEGVDIPCINLILMLRPTASPIIFTQQLGRGLRKAQSKEFLTVLDFISNYNRNYMIALALSGKQYDKDGVIVRAKNNFNNLRGNTNIELDPITKQEIINQLNNTNFNELKYLRQSYNEYSNYKGKKILNLIDFFSCDNAPDPVKYINYAGHYLAFIEKVLGENKYNLNLEENQLLKYFSNLMPLRRINEFLLLKMILLNENVKFEDFFIELQKLVDNLDVASARHTFNSFKGDYLDKEEFKKYGNYFEIRDDIISFSLKTKDILQNKDVFLHLLDLTEYGILRYLDDFKNINYGLPFLKIYESYKMRDMGKLSNYTKIESSIRGQGVWHDSYDNYYLFADINKSEGIKDSLNYDDYFKSNRIFHWQSPNGTTQDSKEGIIFTKGTKPLHLFVRKDKKENMYFIYVGKVRPIYYDGNKPITIDFELEYELPKTIFEEMQKVKKI
;
A
#
# COMPACT_ATOMS: atom_id res chain seq x y z
N THR A 1 -26.97 -12.65 6.68
CA THR A 1 -25.97 -12.13 7.65
C THR A 1 -26.71 -11.91 8.95
N THR A 2 -26.46 -12.76 9.93
CA THR A 2 -26.95 -12.58 11.29
C THR A 2 -26.17 -11.42 11.91
N VAL A 3 -26.86 -10.36 12.27
CA VAL A 3 -26.30 -9.24 13.03
C VAL A 3 -26.01 -9.79 14.41
N THR A 4 -24.76 -9.79 14.85
CA THR A 4 -24.37 -10.27 16.18
C THR A 4 -24.69 -9.23 17.24
N ASP A 5 -25.00 -9.64 18.47
CA ASP A 5 -25.27 -8.72 19.60
C ASP A 5 -24.09 -7.74 19.81
N GLU A 6 -22.86 -8.17 19.58
CA GLU A 6 -21.65 -7.34 19.64
C GLU A 6 -21.65 -6.23 18.56
N PHE A 7 -22.18 -6.51 17.37
CA PHE A 7 -22.33 -5.51 16.31
C PHE A 7 -23.42 -4.48 16.69
N VAL A 8 -24.52 -4.94 17.27
CA VAL A 8 -25.61 -4.05 17.74
C VAL A 8 -25.11 -3.15 18.87
N GLU A 9 -24.37 -3.68 19.83
CA GLU A 9 -23.80 -2.93 20.94
C GLU A 9 -22.77 -1.88 20.46
N LYS A 10 -21.87 -2.25 19.52
CA LYS A 10 -20.96 -1.30 18.88
C LYS A 10 -21.70 -0.21 18.11
N TYR A 11 -22.76 -0.58 17.39
CA TYR A 11 -23.58 0.37 16.64
C TYR A 11 -24.36 1.33 17.55
N GLU A 12 -24.95 0.83 18.65
CA GLU A 12 -25.63 1.65 19.63
C GLU A 12 -24.69 2.59 20.37
N ASN A 13 -23.50 2.10 20.77
CA ASN A 13 -22.45 2.93 21.38
C ASN A 13 -21.97 4.01 20.41
N TYR A 14 -21.79 3.68 19.14
CA TYR A 14 -21.47 4.63 18.07
C TYR A 14 -22.57 5.68 17.89
N TYR A 15 -23.85 5.24 17.84
CA TYR A 15 -25.00 6.13 17.70
C TYR A 15 -25.17 7.08 18.87
N GLN A 16 -24.96 6.59 20.11
CA GLN A 16 -25.01 7.44 21.32
C GLN A 16 -23.85 8.45 21.35
N LYS A 17 -22.66 8.06 20.89
CA LYS A 17 -21.49 8.94 20.76
C LYS A 17 -21.73 10.05 19.74
N ILE A 18 -22.30 9.70 18.56
CA ILE A 18 -22.71 10.69 17.54
C ILE A 18 -23.79 11.62 18.09
N LYS A 19 -24.78 11.10 18.81
CA LYS A 19 -25.85 11.89 19.41
C LYS A 19 -25.30 12.90 20.43
N LYS A 20 -24.29 12.50 21.21
CA LYS A 20 -23.60 13.36 22.17
C LYS A 20 -22.77 14.44 21.47
N ILE A 21 -22.07 14.09 20.37
CA ILE A 21 -21.33 15.05 19.54
C ILE A 21 -22.29 16.02 18.87
N ARG A 22 -23.45 15.54 18.33
CA ARG A 22 -24.48 16.39 17.73
C ARG A 22 -25.10 17.35 18.71
N SER A 23 -25.22 16.99 19.99
CA SER A 23 -25.76 17.86 21.02
C SER A 23 -24.76 18.91 21.53
N SER A 24 -23.46 18.73 21.28
CA SER A 24 -22.38 19.65 21.68
C SER A 24 -21.78 20.45 20.52
N ALA A 25 -22.10 20.10 19.26
CA ALA A 25 -21.58 20.79 18.09
C ALA A 25 -22.42 22.01 17.76
N GLU A 26 -21.77 23.17 17.58
CA GLU A 26 -22.40 24.34 16.99
C GLU A 26 -22.74 24.05 15.52
N LEU A 27 -23.96 24.43 15.11
CA LEU A 27 -24.39 24.35 13.71
C LEU A 27 -23.55 25.29 12.85
N ASP A 28 -23.13 24.82 11.66
CA ASP A 28 -22.49 25.72 10.69
C ASP A 28 -23.52 26.73 10.12
N ALA A 29 -23.06 27.66 9.25
CA ALA A 29 -23.93 28.68 8.64
C ALA A 29 -25.07 28.09 7.78
N GLU A 30 -24.97 26.82 7.40
CA GLU A 30 -25.96 26.06 6.61
C GLU A 30 -26.80 25.10 7.50
N GLY A 31 -26.56 25.08 8.82
CA GLY A 31 -27.25 24.18 9.74
C GLY A 31 -26.76 22.73 9.74
N ILE A 32 -25.58 22.47 9.17
CA ILE A 32 -24.98 21.12 9.08
C ILE A 32 -24.06 20.88 10.27
N VAL A 33 -24.28 19.78 10.98
CA VAL A 33 -23.39 19.32 12.04
C VAL A 33 -22.27 18.50 11.42
N LEU A 34 -21.03 19.00 11.48
CA LEU A 34 -19.85 18.28 11.04
C LEU A 34 -19.39 17.31 12.12
N VAL A 35 -19.36 16.02 11.79
CA VAL A 35 -18.87 14.95 12.67
C VAL A 35 -17.70 14.19 12.00
N PRO A 36 -16.75 13.66 12.79
CA PRO A 36 -15.69 12.83 12.24
C PRO A 36 -16.24 11.64 11.46
N ASN A 37 -15.64 11.32 10.32
CA ASN A 37 -15.92 10.09 9.59
C ASN A 37 -15.10 8.92 10.18
N TYR A 38 -15.34 7.69 9.69
CA TYR A 38 -14.68 6.48 10.17
C TYR A 38 -13.14 6.59 10.22
N PHE A 39 -12.52 7.12 9.17
CA PHE A 39 -11.08 7.37 9.14
C PHE A 39 -10.64 8.33 10.24
N GLN A 40 -11.37 9.44 10.36
CA GLN A 40 -11.05 10.49 11.32
C GLN A 40 -11.19 10.00 12.75
N GLU A 41 -12.22 9.20 13.05
CA GLU A 41 -12.42 8.60 14.37
C GLU A 41 -11.26 7.68 14.76
N LEU A 42 -10.89 6.73 13.90
CA LEU A 42 -9.76 5.83 14.15
C LEU A 42 -8.45 6.59 14.37
N ALA A 43 -8.20 7.59 13.52
CA ALA A 43 -7.00 8.40 13.62
C ALA A 43 -6.97 9.24 14.90
N LEU A 44 -8.11 9.80 15.33
CA LEU A 44 -8.24 10.56 16.57
C LEU A 44 -8.02 9.68 17.81
N GLU A 45 -8.59 8.49 17.83
CA GLU A 45 -8.37 7.52 18.91
C GLU A 45 -6.88 7.16 19.00
N ARG A 46 -6.24 6.87 17.86
CA ARG A 46 -4.82 6.55 17.82
C ARG A 46 -3.93 7.70 18.26
N LEU A 47 -4.24 8.95 17.89
CA LEU A 47 -3.51 10.13 18.38
C LEU A 47 -3.61 10.26 19.90
N LYS A 48 -4.78 9.99 20.46
CA LYS A 48 -4.99 10.01 21.92
C LYS A 48 -4.11 8.96 22.61
N GLU A 49 -4.05 7.73 22.08
CA GLU A 49 -3.17 6.67 22.59
C GLU A 49 -1.69 7.05 22.52
N LEU A 50 -1.24 7.58 21.38
CA LEU A 50 0.14 8.02 21.19
C LEU A 50 0.53 9.11 22.19
N ARG A 51 -0.35 10.08 22.47
CA ARG A 51 -0.13 11.11 23.47
C ARG A 51 -0.08 10.55 24.88
N GLN A 52 -0.93 9.58 25.22
CA GLN A 52 -0.88 8.88 26.52
C GLN A 52 0.44 8.12 26.71
N GLN A 53 1.05 7.65 25.62
CA GLN A 53 2.38 7.03 25.61
C GLN A 53 3.52 8.06 25.65
N GLY A 54 3.22 9.35 25.82
CA GLY A 54 4.22 10.42 25.88
C GLY A 54 4.80 10.82 24.52
N LYS A 55 4.16 10.43 23.39
CA LYS A 55 4.62 10.84 22.06
C LYS A 55 4.19 12.28 21.77
N ASN A 56 5.09 13.06 21.21
CA ASN A 56 4.88 14.48 20.89
C ASN A 56 4.74 14.77 19.39
N LYS A 57 4.75 13.73 18.54
CA LYS A 57 4.56 13.85 17.10
C LYS A 57 3.98 12.58 16.49
N ALA A 58 3.19 12.74 15.44
CA ALA A 58 2.60 11.64 14.66
C ALA A 58 2.31 12.05 13.22
N ILE A 59 2.18 11.06 12.33
CA ILE A 59 1.78 11.25 10.93
C ILE A 59 0.46 10.52 10.66
N ALA A 60 -0.47 11.19 9.96
CA ALA A 60 -1.69 10.58 9.43
C ALA A 60 -1.60 10.49 7.91
N ILE A 61 -1.68 9.27 7.40
CA ILE A 61 -1.64 8.94 5.99
C ILE A 61 -3.05 8.57 5.56
N GLY A 62 -3.50 9.17 4.46
CA GLY A 62 -4.82 8.84 3.95
C GLY A 62 -5.02 9.33 2.53
N SER A 63 -5.70 8.53 1.70
CA SER A 63 -5.98 8.82 0.29
C SER A 63 -6.50 10.25 0.08
N THR A 64 -6.25 10.81 -1.09
CA THR A 64 -6.78 12.13 -1.44
C THR A 64 -8.31 12.13 -1.34
N GLY A 65 -8.88 13.11 -0.63
CA GLY A 65 -10.34 13.26 -0.53
C GLY A 65 -11.02 12.66 0.70
N ILE A 66 -10.32 11.90 1.54
CA ILE A 66 -10.92 11.31 2.76
C ILE A 66 -11.11 12.29 3.94
N GLY A 67 -10.76 13.57 3.78
CA GLY A 67 -10.99 14.60 4.80
C GLY A 67 -9.84 14.81 5.79
N LYS A 68 -8.57 14.67 5.38
CA LYS A 68 -7.39 14.90 6.24
C LYS A 68 -7.38 16.27 6.94
N THR A 69 -7.78 17.33 6.24
CA THR A 69 -7.83 18.69 6.82
C THR A 69 -8.83 18.74 7.96
N PHE A 70 -10.06 18.19 7.78
CA PHE A 70 -11.06 18.12 8.85
C PHE A 70 -10.61 17.23 10.02
N PHE A 71 -9.88 16.14 9.74
CA PHE A 71 -9.24 15.35 10.79
C PHE A 71 -8.35 16.23 11.70
N ALA A 72 -7.48 17.03 11.09
CA ALA A 72 -6.64 17.96 11.86
C ALA A 72 -7.47 18.99 12.65
N VAL A 73 -8.58 19.49 12.08
CA VAL A 73 -9.49 20.40 12.80
C VAL A 73 -10.09 19.71 14.03
N PHE A 74 -10.58 18.48 13.88
CA PHE A 74 -11.16 17.73 15.00
C PHE A 74 -10.12 17.38 16.06
N ASP A 75 -8.88 17.09 15.66
CA ASP A 75 -7.82 16.83 16.61
C ASP A 75 -7.41 18.09 17.38
N VAL A 76 -7.30 19.23 16.71
CA VAL A 76 -7.07 20.53 17.36
C VAL A 76 -8.21 20.88 18.33
N LEU A 77 -9.46 20.58 17.98
CA LEU A 77 -10.60 20.78 18.85
C LEU A 77 -10.52 19.92 20.13
N GLN A 78 -10.05 18.69 20.02
CA GLN A 78 -9.86 17.77 21.16
C GLN A 78 -8.61 18.09 22.00
N PHE A 79 -7.55 18.58 21.36
CA PHE A 79 -6.29 18.92 22.03
C PHE A 79 -6.35 20.27 22.75
N GLU A 80 -7.23 21.17 22.32
CA GLU A 80 -7.45 22.50 22.86
C GLU A 80 -6.17 23.37 23.00
N PRO A 81 -5.34 23.47 21.93
CA PRO A 81 -4.13 24.28 22.00
C PRO A 81 -4.47 25.77 22.11
N LYS A 82 -3.60 26.55 22.77
CA LYS A 82 -3.74 28.02 22.81
C LYS A 82 -3.38 28.59 21.43
N ARG A 83 -2.25 28.16 20.85
CA ARG A 83 -1.76 28.64 19.55
C ARG A 83 -1.42 27.48 18.60
N VAL A 84 -1.88 27.61 17.37
CA VAL A 84 -1.66 26.62 16.29
C VAL A 84 -0.90 27.25 15.15
N LEU A 85 0.05 26.53 14.58
CA LEU A 85 0.68 26.85 13.31
C LEU A 85 0.30 25.78 12.28
N TYR A 86 -0.34 26.19 11.17
CA TYR A 86 -0.63 25.34 10.03
C TYR A 86 0.30 25.66 8.87
N LEU A 87 1.04 24.67 8.41
CA LEU A 87 2.08 24.81 7.39
C LEU A 87 1.77 23.99 6.15
N VAL A 88 1.84 24.63 4.98
CA VAL A 88 1.74 23.97 3.68
C VAL A 88 2.59 24.70 2.65
N HIS A 89 2.90 24.08 1.53
CA HIS A 89 3.74 24.70 0.48
C HIS A 89 2.98 25.61 -0.49
N ASN A 90 1.64 25.55 -0.53
CA ASN A 90 0.79 26.22 -1.51
C ASN A 90 -0.25 27.11 -0.85
N GLU A 91 -0.37 28.36 -1.30
CA GLU A 91 -1.32 29.36 -0.74
C GLU A 91 -2.79 29.00 -0.94
N ASN A 92 -3.14 28.31 -2.03
CA ASN A 92 -4.53 27.91 -2.26
C ASN A 92 -4.98 26.82 -1.26
N ILE A 93 -4.10 25.86 -0.98
CA ILE A 93 -4.33 24.87 0.05
C ILE A 93 -4.44 25.54 1.42
N LEU A 94 -3.58 26.52 1.69
CA LEU A 94 -3.59 27.29 2.92
C LEU A 94 -4.92 28.02 3.15
N LYS A 95 -5.47 28.68 2.12
CA LYS A 95 -6.78 29.36 2.18
C LYS A 95 -7.92 28.36 2.44
N SER A 96 -7.90 27.22 1.75
CA SER A 96 -8.91 26.17 1.93
C SER A 96 -8.84 25.54 3.34
N ALA A 97 -7.63 25.31 3.85
CA ALA A 97 -7.44 24.81 5.22
C ALA A 97 -7.99 25.78 6.25
N LYS A 98 -7.65 27.09 6.15
CA LYS A 98 -8.18 28.11 7.05
C LYS A 98 -9.70 28.11 7.06
N ALA A 99 -10.35 28.09 5.88
CA ALA A 99 -11.81 28.03 5.76
C ALA A 99 -12.40 26.79 6.45
N SER A 100 -11.72 25.63 6.37
CA SER A 100 -12.15 24.41 7.08
C SER A 100 -12.07 24.55 8.60
N PHE A 101 -11.03 25.22 9.12
CA PHE A 101 -10.90 25.52 10.55
C PHE A 101 -11.96 26.52 11.02
N GLU A 102 -12.19 27.60 10.29
CA GLU A 102 -13.21 28.61 10.60
C GLU A 102 -14.63 28.04 10.60
N ARG A 103 -14.87 27.02 9.78
CA ARG A 103 -16.17 26.36 9.70
C ARG A 103 -16.49 25.57 10.97
N VAL A 104 -15.51 25.00 11.65
CA VAL A 104 -15.69 24.13 12.83
C VAL A 104 -15.40 24.87 14.14
N ILE A 105 -14.31 25.63 14.21
CA ILE A 105 -13.84 26.30 15.45
C ILE A 105 -14.08 27.81 15.32
N LYS A 106 -15.22 28.29 15.80
CA LYS A 106 -15.63 29.70 15.66
C LYS A 106 -15.09 30.63 16.75
N THR A 107 -14.55 30.09 17.84
CA THR A 107 -14.12 30.82 19.03
C THR A 107 -12.69 31.37 18.95
N LYS A 108 -11.94 31.07 17.89
CA LYS A 108 -10.52 31.42 17.70
C LYS A 108 -10.36 32.49 16.63
N LYS A 109 -9.25 33.23 16.72
CA LYS A 109 -8.83 34.20 15.70
C LYS A 109 -7.84 33.60 14.75
N TYR A 110 -7.95 33.91 13.47
CA TYR A 110 -7.24 33.28 12.36
C TYR A 110 -6.41 34.31 11.58
N GLY A 111 -5.10 34.09 11.51
CA GLY A 111 -4.17 34.96 10.79
C GLY A 111 -3.48 34.26 9.62
N PHE A 112 -3.16 35.04 8.59
CA PHE A 112 -2.29 34.63 7.49
C PHE A 112 -0.87 35.18 7.64
N PHE A 113 0.13 34.29 7.43
CA PHE A 113 1.53 34.67 7.34
C PHE A 113 2.12 34.19 6.01
N SER A 114 1.64 34.79 4.90
CA SER A 114 2.02 34.46 3.52
C SER A 114 1.61 35.60 2.58
N GLY A 115 2.22 35.69 1.39
CA GLY A 115 1.81 36.62 0.34
C GLY A 115 1.83 38.10 0.73
N GLY A 116 2.77 38.51 1.58
CA GLY A 116 2.87 39.90 2.09
C GLY A 116 2.00 40.20 3.32
N LYS A 117 1.09 39.29 3.72
CA LYS A 117 0.31 39.42 4.95
C LYS A 117 1.12 38.95 6.17
N LYS A 118 1.09 39.70 7.27
CA LYS A 118 1.80 39.42 8.52
C LYS A 118 0.90 39.52 9.76
N GLU A 119 -0.16 38.70 9.81
CA GLU A 119 -1.13 38.67 10.90
C GLU A 119 -0.64 37.72 12.00
N ILE A 120 0.47 38.04 12.67
CA ILE A 120 1.23 37.13 13.55
C ILE A 120 0.69 37.01 14.98
N ASN A 121 -0.25 37.85 15.41
CA ASN A 121 -0.75 37.88 16.77
C ASN A 121 -2.01 37.04 16.99
N GLU A 122 -2.46 36.33 15.98
CA GLU A 122 -3.70 35.56 16.05
C GLU A 122 -3.48 34.18 16.71
N ASP A 123 -4.55 33.58 17.19
CA ASP A 123 -4.49 32.26 17.87
C ASP A 123 -4.05 31.15 16.92
N PHE A 124 -4.61 31.12 15.71
CA PHE A 124 -4.31 30.12 14.70
C PHE A 124 -3.68 30.80 13.48
N LEU A 125 -2.41 30.47 13.23
CA LEU A 125 -1.61 31.07 12.19
C LEU A 125 -1.45 30.11 11.01
N PHE A 126 -1.78 30.57 9.82
CA PHE A 126 -1.66 29.85 8.57
C PHE A 126 -0.51 30.42 7.73
N SER A 127 0.52 29.61 7.48
CA SER A 127 1.72 30.06 6.77
C SER A 127 2.15 29.10 5.67
N THR A 128 2.74 29.65 4.59
CA THR A 128 3.49 28.82 3.69
C THR A 128 4.87 28.52 4.26
N VAL A 129 5.36 27.32 3.99
CA VAL A 129 6.70 26.87 4.43
C VAL A 129 7.80 27.81 3.91
N GLN A 130 7.68 28.28 2.66
CA GLN A 130 8.63 29.22 2.05
C GLN A 130 8.67 30.58 2.76
N THR A 131 7.56 31.00 3.34
CA THR A 131 7.52 32.24 4.12
C THR A 131 8.09 31.99 5.51
N MET A 132 7.62 30.98 6.22
CA MET A 132 8.03 30.69 7.60
C MET A 132 9.52 30.34 7.71
N SER A 133 10.10 29.61 6.77
CA SER A 133 11.52 29.14 6.84
C SER A 133 12.58 30.22 6.69
N LYS A 134 12.21 31.48 6.38
CA LYS A 134 13.15 32.61 6.31
C LYS A 134 13.60 33.01 7.72
N ASP A 135 14.92 33.25 7.93
CA ASP A 135 15.48 33.58 9.26
C ASP A 135 14.79 34.79 9.89
N ASN A 136 14.58 35.85 9.12
CA ASN A 136 13.88 37.06 9.58
C ASN A 136 12.42 36.83 9.97
N ASN A 137 11.80 35.75 9.51
CA ASN A 137 10.42 35.41 9.81
C ASN A 137 10.35 34.45 10.99
N LEU A 138 11.25 33.47 11.09
CA LEU A 138 11.38 32.59 12.26
C LEU A 138 11.67 33.39 13.53
N SER A 139 12.60 34.37 13.46
CA SER A 139 12.98 35.21 14.59
C SER A 139 11.87 36.12 15.14
N LEU A 140 10.73 36.21 14.46
CA LEU A 140 9.53 36.90 14.98
C LEU A 140 8.80 36.09 16.06
N PHE A 141 9.14 34.80 16.21
CA PHE A 141 8.48 33.89 17.14
C PHE A 141 9.51 33.26 18.08
N HIS A 142 9.14 33.06 19.32
CA HIS A 142 9.90 32.25 20.24
C HIS A 142 9.70 30.76 19.88
N ASP A 143 10.62 29.87 20.23
CA ASP A 143 10.59 28.45 19.89
C ASP A 143 9.37 27.69 20.47
N ASP A 144 8.82 28.15 21.61
CA ASP A 144 7.63 27.62 22.28
C ASP A 144 6.32 28.36 21.95
N THR A 145 6.33 29.25 20.95
CA THR A 145 5.17 30.11 20.60
C THR A 145 3.92 29.29 20.24
N PHE A 146 4.08 28.14 19.60
CA PHE A 146 2.99 27.31 19.14
C PHE A 146 2.90 26.02 19.97
N ASP A 147 1.72 25.75 20.55
CA ASP A 147 1.47 24.49 21.25
C ASP A 147 1.30 23.32 20.28
N TYR A 148 0.82 23.59 19.07
CA TYR A 148 0.47 22.60 18.07
C TYR A 148 0.92 23.06 16.68
N ILE A 149 1.65 22.20 15.97
CA ILE A 149 2.08 22.47 14.58
C ILE A 149 1.56 21.38 13.66
N ILE A 150 0.89 21.78 12.57
CA ILE A 150 0.39 20.89 11.52
C ILE A 150 1.24 21.09 10.27
N TYR A 151 1.79 19.99 9.78
CA TYR A 151 2.52 19.93 8.52
C TYR A 151 1.63 19.24 7.48
N ASP A 152 0.92 20.03 6.67
CA ASP A 152 0.13 19.47 5.57
C ASP A 152 1.03 19.21 4.37
N GLU A 153 0.69 18.18 3.58
CA GLU A 153 1.56 17.58 2.57
C GLU A 153 2.92 17.18 3.17
N ALA A 154 2.86 16.51 4.33
CA ALA A 154 4.02 16.13 5.13
C ALA A 154 5.06 15.28 4.38
N HIS A 155 4.70 14.70 3.23
CA HIS A 155 5.68 14.08 2.33
C HIS A 155 6.81 15.04 1.90
N ARG A 156 6.59 16.36 2.01
CA ARG A 156 7.59 17.40 1.74
C ARG A 156 8.40 17.80 2.98
N ALA A 157 8.09 17.25 4.15
CA ALA A 157 8.71 17.64 5.43
C ALA A 157 10.22 17.35 5.51
N THR A 158 10.73 16.50 4.66
CA THR A 158 12.17 16.19 4.54
C THR A 158 12.98 17.30 3.87
N SER A 159 12.34 18.29 3.19
CA SER A 159 13.09 19.38 2.57
C SER A 159 13.74 20.31 3.62
N PRO A 160 14.88 20.94 3.26
CA PRO A 160 15.62 21.81 4.18
C PRO A 160 14.75 22.90 4.82
N SER A 161 13.79 23.46 4.09
CA SER A 161 12.88 24.49 4.60
C SER A 161 11.95 23.97 5.68
N TYR A 162 11.39 22.78 5.52
CA TYR A 162 10.55 22.14 6.54
C TYR A 162 11.36 21.73 7.76
N GLN A 163 12.51 21.09 7.56
CA GLN A 163 13.38 20.68 8.64
C GLN A 163 13.86 21.86 9.47
N LYS A 164 14.17 22.99 8.83
CA LYS A 164 14.54 24.22 9.51
C LYS A 164 13.44 24.68 10.48
N ILE A 165 12.16 24.62 10.07
CA ILE A 165 11.02 24.97 10.91
C ILE A 165 10.83 23.94 12.03
N MET A 166 10.93 22.63 11.71
CA MET A 166 10.78 21.54 12.69
C MET A 166 11.85 21.60 13.78
N ASN A 167 13.08 21.97 13.42
CA ASN A 167 14.19 22.09 14.36
C ASN A 167 14.18 23.41 15.17
N TYR A 168 13.43 24.42 14.68
CA TYR A 168 13.33 25.71 15.38
C TYR A 168 12.27 25.68 16.48
N PHE A 169 11.08 25.16 16.20
CA PHE A 169 9.97 25.16 17.14
C PHE A 169 9.95 23.91 18.02
N ASN A 170 9.52 24.08 19.27
CA ASN A 170 9.33 23.03 20.26
C ASN A 170 7.89 22.95 20.74
N PRO A 171 6.92 22.53 19.90
CA PRO A 171 5.52 22.46 20.26
C PRO A 171 5.24 21.26 21.18
N LYS A 172 4.09 21.28 21.87
CA LYS A 172 3.60 20.13 22.63
C LYS A 172 3.26 18.94 21.73
N PHE A 173 2.80 19.21 20.49
CA PHE A 173 2.52 18.17 19.50
C PHE A 173 2.74 18.64 18.07
N MET A 174 3.28 17.75 17.24
CA MET A 174 3.42 17.92 15.77
C MET A 174 2.58 16.87 15.04
N LEU A 175 1.74 17.30 14.10
CA LEU A 175 0.94 16.43 13.25
C LEU A 175 1.34 16.57 11.79
N GLY A 176 1.77 15.49 11.16
CA GLY A 176 1.95 15.38 9.71
C GLY A 176 0.70 14.85 9.03
N LEU A 177 0.29 15.46 7.93
CA LEU A 177 -0.82 15.00 7.07
C LEU A 177 -0.28 14.75 5.67
N THR A 178 -0.57 13.60 5.10
CA THR A 178 -0.20 13.31 3.70
C THR A 178 -1.13 12.29 3.06
N ALA A 179 -1.33 12.40 1.76
CA ALA A 179 -1.98 11.35 0.96
C ALA A 179 -0.97 10.27 0.56
N THR A 180 0.26 10.68 0.34
CA THR A 180 1.39 9.85 -0.06
C THR A 180 2.56 10.21 0.83
N PRO A 181 2.99 9.35 1.75
CA PRO A 181 4.14 9.65 2.62
C PRO A 181 5.46 9.66 1.85
N ASP A 182 5.40 9.59 0.54
CA ASP A 182 6.51 9.41 -0.38
C ASP A 182 6.99 10.70 -0.98
N ARG A 183 8.29 10.84 -1.07
CA ARG A 183 8.93 11.94 -1.75
C ARG A 183 10.03 11.52 -2.72
N CYS A 184 10.24 12.41 -3.71
CA CYS A 184 11.24 12.25 -4.75
C CYS A 184 12.71 12.35 -4.26
N ASP A 185 12.96 12.89 -3.04
CA ASP A 185 14.32 13.21 -2.56
C ASP A 185 14.91 12.20 -1.57
N GLY A 186 14.12 11.18 -1.17
CA GLY A 186 14.65 10.02 -0.48
C GLY A 186 14.82 10.05 1.00
N GLU A 187 14.37 11.07 1.66
CA GLU A 187 14.32 11.08 3.10
C GLU A 187 13.01 10.48 3.61
N ASN A 188 13.11 9.78 4.74
CA ASN A 188 12.02 9.02 5.32
C ASN A 188 11.12 9.93 6.18
N VAL A 189 9.95 10.28 5.66
CA VAL A 189 8.96 11.09 6.39
C VAL A 189 8.53 10.43 7.71
N TYR A 190 8.40 9.12 7.74
CA TYR A 190 8.04 8.40 8.98
C TYR A 190 9.04 8.62 10.10
N LYS A 191 10.34 8.71 9.76
CA LYS A 191 11.41 8.99 10.72
C LYS A 191 11.27 10.37 11.35
N LEU A 192 10.82 11.38 10.60
CA LEU A 192 10.60 12.73 11.13
C LEU A 192 9.51 12.76 12.20
N PHE A 193 8.56 11.83 12.12
CA PHE A 193 7.47 11.65 13.09
C PHE A 193 7.71 10.44 14.01
N ASP A 194 8.96 9.98 14.20
CA ASP A 194 9.38 8.87 15.07
C ASP A 194 8.59 7.58 14.82
N TYR A 195 8.13 7.35 13.57
CA TYR A 195 7.28 6.22 13.17
C TYR A 195 5.94 6.13 13.91
N ASN A 196 5.49 7.23 14.52
CA ASN A 196 4.20 7.29 15.16
C ASN A 196 3.11 7.53 14.09
N ILE A 197 2.50 6.45 13.62
CA ILE A 197 1.46 6.48 12.60
C ILE A 197 0.11 6.57 13.30
N ALA A 198 -0.63 7.65 13.05
CA ALA A 198 -2.00 7.84 13.54
C ALA A 198 -3.01 7.06 12.68
N SER A 199 -2.79 7.02 11.38
CA SER A 199 -3.59 6.23 10.42
C SER A 199 -2.84 6.02 9.13
N ASP A 200 -3.15 4.93 8.41
CA ASP A 200 -2.72 4.69 7.03
C ASP A 200 -3.89 4.03 6.28
N ILE A 201 -4.73 4.85 5.63
CA ILE A 201 -5.90 4.40 4.88
C ILE A 201 -5.70 4.66 3.40
N ARG A 202 -5.60 3.59 2.62
CA ARG A 202 -5.36 3.58 1.18
C ARG A 202 -6.68 3.58 0.39
N MET A 203 -6.58 3.74 -0.95
CA MET A 203 -7.74 3.90 -1.83
C MET A 203 -8.74 2.73 -1.72
N GLU A 204 -8.28 1.48 -1.73
CA GLU A 204 -9.14 0.31 -1.63
C GLU A 204 -9.90 0.28 -0.31
N GLU A 205 -9.21 0.53 0.80
CA GLU A 205 -9.82 0.59 2.13
C GLU A 205 -10.78 1.78 2.24
N ALA A 206 -10.41 2.94 1.68
CA ALA A 206 -11.25 4.12 1.66
C ALA A 206 -12.56 3.90 0.87
N LEU A 207 -12.50 3.18 -0.25
CA LEU A 207 -13.70 2.76 -1.00
C LEU A 207 -14.54 1.75 -0.21
N ASN A 208 -13.90 0.78 0.46
CA ASN A 208 -14.59 -0.24 1.25
C ASN A 208 -15.34 0.34 2.46
N HIS A 209 -14.88 1.45 2.99
CA HIS A 209 -15.49 2.18 4.10
C HIS A 209 -16.33 3.40 3.66
N ASP A 210 -16.67 3.46 2.37
CA ASP A 210 -17.48 4.55 1.80
C ASP A 210 -16.91 5.96 2.11
N LEU A 211 -15.60 6.10 2.13
CA LEU A 211 -14.92 7.40 2.33
C LEU A 211 -14.68 8.14 1.01
N LEU A 212 -14.66 7.41 -0.09
CA LEU A 212 -14.52 7.92 -1.46
C LEU A 212 -15.80 7.69 -2.25
N CYS A 213 -15.98 8.47 -3.32
CA CYS A 213 -17.04 8.28 -4.27
C CYS A 213 -16.80 6.99 -5.08
N PRO A 214 -17.79 6.07 -5.21
CA PRO A 214 -17.65 4.92 -6.08
C PRO A 214 -17.48 5.35 -7.54
N PHE A 215 -16.93 4.46 -8.37
CA PHE A 215 -16.72 4.79 -9.77
C PHE A 215 -17.15 3.66 -10.70
N HIS A 216 -17.55 4.05 -11.91
CA HIS A 216 -17.83 3.17 -13.03
C HIS A 216 -16.74 3.35 -14.07
N TYR A 217 -15.87 2.35 -14.20
CA TYR A 217 -14.77 2.36 -15.16
C TYR A 217 -15.12 1.54 -16.40
N PHE A 218 -15.00 2.16 -17.56
CA PHE A 218 -15.23 1.56 -18.86
C PHE A 218 -13.96 1.60 -19.69
N GLY A 219 -13.30 0.44 -19.83
CA GLY A 219 -12.16 0.28 -20.72
C GLY A 219 -12.65 0.02 -22.14
N ILE A 220 -12.61 1.05 -22.96
CA ILE A 220 -13.17 1.10 -24.30
C ILE A 220 -12.05 0.84 -25.31
N ARG A 221 -12.24 -0.10 -26.23
CA ARG A 221 -11.29 -0.33 -27.30
C ARG A 221 -11.22 0.89 -28.21
N ASP A 222 -10.06 1.53 -28.29
CA ASP A 222 -9.75 2.59 -29.24
C ASP A 222 -9.35 1.98 -30.59
N ASN A 223 -9.65 2.68 -31.68
CA ASN A 223 -9.32 2.24 -33.04
C ASN A 223 -7.89 2.63 -33.47
N VAL A 224 -7.08 3.19 -32.57
CA VAL A 224 -5.70 3.59 -32.86
C VAL A 224 -4.72 2.44 -32.57
N ASP A 225 -3.85 2.14 -33.53
CA ASP A 225 -2.78 1.16 -33.35
C ASP A 225 -1.46 1.87 -32.98
N LEU A 226 -1.00 1.63 -31.76
CA LEU A 226 0.25 2.15 -31.20
C LEU A 226 1.31 1.03 -31.00
N SER A 227 1.06 -0.18 -31.48
CA SER A 227 1.91 -1.35 -31.21
C SER A 227 3.36 -1.19 -31.69
N ASN A 228 3.56 -0.41 -32.76
CA ASN A 228 4.87 -0.15 -33.36
C ASN A 228 5.55 1.14 -32.86
N ILE A 229 4.96 1.85 -31.89
CA ILE A 229 5.51 3.09 -31.35
C ILE A 229 6.16 2.82 -30.00
N ASP A 230 7.44 3.22 -29.84
CA ASP A 230 8.12 3.16 -28.56
C ASP A 230 7.39 4.07 -27.55
N TYR A 231 7.04 3.50 -26.39
CA TYR A 231 6.31 4.18 -25.31
C TYR A 231 6.97 5.47 -24.80
N ARG A 232 8.29 5.61 -25.02
CA ARG A 232 9.08 6.81 -24.66
C ARG A 232 8.89 7.96 -25.64
N ASN A 233 8.35 7.69 -26.80
CA ASN A 233 8.16 8.70 -27.84
C ASN A 233 6.79 9.36 -27.72
N VAL A 234 6.68 10.29 -26.75
CA VAL A 234 5.45 10.99 -26.39
C VAL A 234 4.83 11.72 -27.59
N ASP A 235 5.66 12.34 -28.44
CA ASP A 235 5.18 13.13 -29.59
C ASP A 235 4.62 12.24 -30.70
N LYS A 236 5.29 11.13 -31.04
CA LYS A 236 4.76 10.18 -32.03
C LYS A 236 3.45 9.54 -31.58
N ILE A 237 3.32 9.24 -30.28
CA ILE A 237 2.04 8.75 -29.73
C ILE A 237 0.96 9.83 -29.91
N ALA A 238 1.25 11.07 -29.54
CA ALA A 238 0.30 12.17 -29.68
C ALA A 238 -0.11 12.39 -31.15
N ASP A 239 0.85 12.39 -32.07
CA ASP A 239 0.59 12.53 -33.50
C ASP A 239 -0.30 11.40 -34.03
N ALA A 240 -0.07 10.17 -33.65
CA ALA A 240 -0.91 9.02 -34.03
C ALA A 240 -2.34 9.15 -33.48
N LEU A 241 -2.50 9.59 -32.22
CA LEU A 241 -3.82 9.81 -31.60
C LEU A 241 -4.59 10.96 -32.26
N MET A 242 -3.91 12.01 -32.74
CA MET A 242 -4.53 13.13 -33.42
C MET A 242 -4.84 12.84 -34.90
N ALA A 243 -4.04 12.01 -35.56
CA ALA A 243 -4.21 11.65 -36.96
C ALA A 243 -5.35 10.63 -37.20
N ALA A 244 -5.86 9.99 -36.17
CA ALA A 244 -6.93 9.00 -36.30
C ALA A 244 -8.24 9.70 -36.66
N GLN A 245 -8.73 9.42 -37.89
CA GLN A 245 -10.02 9.91 -38.37
C GLN A 245 -11.15 9.39 -37.45
N ASP A 246 -12.17 10.21 -37.24
CA ASP A 246 -13.35 9.90 -36.45
C ASP A 246 -13.13 9.61 -34.94
N ARG A 247 -11.87 9.66 -34.44
CA ARG A 247 -11.59 9.38 -33.02
C ARG A 247 -12.32 10.36 -32.09
N VAL A 248 -12.35 11.65 -32.43
CA VAL A 248 -13.06 12.66 -31.63
C VAL A 248 -14.55 12.34 -31.57
N SER A 249 -15.17 12.05 -32.74
CA SER A 249 -16.58 11.68 -32.84
C SER A 249 -16.87 10.40 -32.05
N PHE A 250 -15.96 9.43 -32.09
CA PHE A 250 -16.07 8.20 -31.31
C PHE A 250 -16.01 8.47 -29.79
N ILE A 251 -15.05 9.30 -29.33
CA ILE A 251 -14.95 9.69 -27.92
C ILE A 251 -16.24 10.38 -27.46
N ILE A 252 -16.76 11.32 -28.23
CA ILE A 252 -18.02 12.03 -27.94
C ILE A 252 -19.19 11.05 -27.88
N SER A 253 -19.30 10.15 -28.85
CA SER A 253 -20.34 9.12 -28.87
C SER A 253 -20.31 8.26 -27.60
N LYS A 254 -19.14 7.83 -27.16
CA LYS A 254 -18.98 7.07 -25.92
C LYS A 254 -19.28 7.89 -24.66
N MET A 255 -18.88 9.16 -24.67
CA MET A 255 -19.19 10.10 -23.59
C MET A 255 -20.70 10.30 -23.41
N GLU A 256 -21.46 10.37 -24.53
CA GLU A 256 -22.93 10.45 -24.50
C GLU A 256 -23.58 9.12 -24.10
N HIS A 257 -23.01 8.00 -24.56
CA HIS A 257 -23.56 6.67 -24.29
C HIS A 257 -23.46 6.28 -22.80
N TYR A 258 -22.30 6.49 -22.18
CA TYR A 258 -22.07 6.13 -20.79
C TYR A 258 -22.53 7.22 -19.81
N GLY A 259 -22.63 8.45 -20.28
CA GLY A 259 -23.13 9.58 -19.49
C GLY A 259 -22.24 9.96 -18.30
N HIS A 260 -22.82 10.69 -17.39
CA HIS A 260 -22.19 11.16 -16.14
C HIS A 260 -23.27 11.30 -15.07
N ASP A 261 -22.88 11.36 -13.82
CA ASP A 261 -23.75 11.67 -12.70
C ASP A 261 -24.09 13.17 -12.62
N GLY A 262 -25.30 13.50 -12.18
CA GLY A 262 -25.79 14.87 -12.05
C GLY A 262 -26.21 15.52 -13.39
N GLU A 263 -26.72 16.76 -13.33
CA GLU A 263 -27.29 17.46 -14.48
C GLU A 263 -26.21 18.02 -15.42
N LYS A 264 -25.14 18.59 -14.88
CA LYS A 264 -24.05 19.19 -15.65
C LYS A 264 -22.85 18.25 -15.74
N ARG A 265 -22.34 18.09 -16.97
CA ARG A 265 -21.05 17.43 -17.20
C ARG A 265 -19.90 18.26 -16.64
N LYS A 266 -19.07 17.68 -15.79
CA LYS A 266 -17.89 18.27 -15.19
C LYS A 266 -16.72 17.32 -15.43
N ALA A 267 -16.10 17.41 -16.62
CA ALA A 267 -15.17 16.42 -17.11
C ALA A 267 -13.70 16.88 -17.05
N LEU A 268 -12.80 15.93 -16.74
CA LEU A 268 -11.35 16.08 -16.97
C LEU A 268 -10.91 15.12 -18.07
N GLY A 269 -10.20 15.65 -19.10
CA GLY A 269 -9.59 14.87 -20.17
C GLY A 269 -8.07 14.87 -20.04
N PHE A 270 -7.47 13.69 -19.79
CA PHE A 270 -6.03 13.54 -19.70
C PHE A 270 -5.40 13.20 -21.05
N CYS A 271 -4.61 14.13 -21.59
CA CYS A 271 -3.99 14.05 -22.90
C CYS A 271 -2.51 13.68 -22.82
N GLN A 272 -1.95 13.24 -23.96
CA GLN A 272 -0.56 12.77 -24.07
C GLN A 272 0.48 13.88 -23.96
N ASN A 273 0.23 15.02 -24.63
CA ASN A 273 1.05 16.23 -24.57
C ASN A 273 0.17 17.48 -24.82
N LYS A 274 0.79 18.67 -24.77
CA LYS A 274 0.09 19.95 -24.93
C LYS A 274 -0.59 20.09 -26.29
N LYS A 275 0.05 19.61 -27.39
CA LYS A 275 -0.54 19.63 -28.73
C LYS A 275 -1.83 18.80 -28.76
N HIS A 276 -1.82 17.61 -28.20
CA HIS A 276 -3.00 16.74 -28.10
C HIS A 276 -4.11 17.38 -27.27
N ALA A 277 -3.78 18.02 -26.13
CA ALA A 277 -4.77 18.69 -25.29
C ALA A 277 -5.44 19.87 -26.02
N LYS A 278 -4.66 20.66 -26.74
CA LYS A 278 -5.18 21.77 -27.56
C LYS A 278 -6.07 21.24 -28.69
N PHE A 279 -5.60 20.25 -29.44
CA PHE A 279 -6.37 19.58 -30.50
C PHE A 279 -7.74 19.09 -30.00
N MET A 280 -7.77 18.38 -28.86
CA MET A 280 -9.02 17.88 -28.27
C MET A 280 -9.94 19.03 -27.84
N THR A 281 -9.38 20.11 -27.29
CA THR A 281 -10.14 21.29 -26.90
C THR A 281 -10.81 21.94 -28.12
N ASP A 282 -10.07 22.18 -29.20
CA ASP A 282 -10.57 22.79 -30.42
C ASP A 282 -11.66 21.89 -31.05
N ALA A 283 -11.42 20.59 -31.14
CA ALA A 283 -12.35 19.64 -31.72
C ALA A 283 -13.68 19.51 -30.90
N PHE A 284 -13.60 19.51 -29.58
CA PHE A 284 -14.79 19.46 -28.72
C PHE A 284 -15.60 20.77 -28.81
N ASN A 285 -14.92 21.92 -28.83
CA ASN A 285 -15.60 23.20 -29.04
C ASN A 285 -16.34 23.26 -30.40
N LEU A 286 -15.72 22.76 -31.48
CA LEU A 286 -16.36 22.65 -32.80
C LEU A 286 -17.56 21.70 -32.78
N ALA A 287 -17.51 20.64 -31.98
CA ALA A 287 -18.60 19.69 -31.81
C ALA A 287 -19.72 20.20 -30.86
N GLY A 288 -19.62 21.41 -30.32
CA GLY A 288 -20.61 21.99 -29.41
C GLY A 288 -20.45 21.66 -27.94
N TYR A 289 -19.28 21.14 -27.54
CA TYR A 289 -18.94 20.84 -26.13
C TYR A 289 -17.93 21.88 -25.61
N PRO A 290 -18.39 22.92 -24.90
CA PRO A 290 -17.53 23.98 -24.40
C PRO A 290 -16.39 23.45 -23.53
N SER A 291 -15.17 23.63 -24.01
CA SER A 291 -13.97 23.03 -23.44
C SER A 291 -12.83 24.03 -23.33
N VAL A 292 -11.92 23.81 -22.40
CA VAL A 292 -10.69 24.59 -22.21
C VAL A 292 -9.47 23.70 -22.06
N CYS A 293 -8.32 24.14 -22.57
CA CYS A 293 -7.03 23.51 -22.38
C CYS A 293 -6.31 24.19 -21.22
N LEU A 294 -5.90 23.44 -20.20
CA LEU A 294 -5.06 23.93 -19.11
C LEU A 294 -3.76 23.15 -19.04
N THR A 295 -2.64 23.86 -18.99
CA THR A 295 -1.29 23.28 -19.00
C THR A 295 -0.42 23.87 -17.89
N GLY A 296 0.82 23.38 -17.75
CA GLY A 296 1.79 23.90 -16.79
C GLY A 296 2.19 25.37 -17.04
N GLU A 297 1.92 25.91 -18.25
CA GLU A 297 2.25 27.28 -18.63
C GLU A 297 1.21 28.31 -18.18
N ASP A 298 -0.01 27.85 -17.84
CA ASP A 298 -1.08 28.73 -17.36
C ASP A 298 -0.82 29.19 -15.94
N SER A 299 -1.18 30.44 -15.63
CA SER A 299 -1.03 30.96 -14.26
C SER A 299 -1.93 30.24 -13.27
N PRO A 300 -1.58 30.20 -11.98
CA PRO A 300 -2.43 29.64 -10.96
C PRO A 300 -3.83 30.27 -10.93
N GLU A 301 -3.91 31.58 -11.15
CA GLU A 301 -5.16 32.36 -11.16
C GLU A 301 -6.06 31.92 -12.33
N THR A 302 -5.49 31.76 -13.54
CA THR A 302 -6.20 31.27 -14.74
C THR A 302 -6.77 29.87 -14.49
N ARG A 303 -5.97 28.98 -13.91
CA ARG A 303 -6.44 27.62 -13.58
C ARG A 303 -7.59 27.63 -12.58
N GLU A 304 -7.48 28.45 -11.52
CA GLU A 304 -8.53 28.58 -10.49
C GLU A 304 -9.82 29.15 -11.08
N GLU A 305 -9.72 30.13 -12.00
CA GLU A 305 -10.87 30.71 -12.70
C GLU A 305 -11.64 29.65 -13.49
N TYR A 306 -10.95 28.86 -14.32
CA TYR A 306 -11.60 27.84 -15.14
C TYR A 306 -12.11 26.65 -14.32
N ILE A 307 -11.47 26.29 -13.22
CA ILE A 307 -11.98 25.31 -12.25
C ILE A 307 -13.29 25.80 -11.65
N LYS A 308 -13.36 27.06 -11.22
CA LYS A 308 -14.61 27.67 -10.71
C LYS A 308 -15.71 27.66 -11.77
N LYS A 309 -15.41 28.03 -13.02
CA LYS A 309 -16.37 27.95 -14.13
C LYS A 309 -16.89 26.54 -14.35
N LEU A 310 -16.04 25.52 -14.28
CA LEU A 310 -16.48 24.12 -14.38
C LEU A 310 -17.40 23.72 -13.21
N GLN A 311 -17.14 24.25 -12.01
CA GLN A 311 -17.93 23.96 -10.81
C GLN A 311 -19.35 24.58 -10.84
N TYR A 312 -19.49 25.81 -11.37
CA TYR A 312 -20.77 26.52 -11.40
C TYR A 312 -21.74 25.88 -12.39
N GLU A 313 -22.96 25.54 -11.92
CA GLU A 313 -23.98 24.88 -12.75
C GLU A 313 -24.37 25.72 -13.98
N ASN A 314 -24.44 27.05 -13.85
CA ASN A 314 -24.85 27.95 -14.91
C ASN A 314 -23.74 28.33 -15.89
N ASP A 315 -22.48 27.91 -15.67
CA ASP A 315 -21.40 28.17 -16.64
C ASP A 315 -21.44 27.14 -17.77
N LYS A 316 -21.01 27.55 -18.95
CA LYS A 316 -21.07 26.71 -20.16
C LYS A 316 -19.97 25.65 -20.22
N ILE A 317 -18.84 25.83 -19.51
CA ILE A 317 -17.69 24.93 -19.58
C ILE A 317 -18.07 23.55 -19.04
N GLN A 318 -17.80 22.51 -19.85
CA GLN A 318 -18.09 21.11 -19.54
C GLN A 318 -16.85 20.24 -19.40
N VAL A 319 -15.75 20.56 -20.10
CA VAL A 319 -14.55 19.74 -20.16
C VAL A 319 -13.29 20.59 -19.99
N ILE A 320 -12.38 20.13 -19.14
CA ILE A 320 -11.01 20.65 -19.07
C ILE A 320 -10.07 19.56 -19.61
N PHE A 321 -9.40 19.85 -20.72
CA PHE A 321 -8.32 19.00 -21.22
C PHE A 321 -6.97 19.43 -20.62
N THR A 322 -6.16 18.47 -20.21
CA THR A 322 -4.94 18.74 -19.47
C THR A 322 -3.83 17.73 -19.74
N VAL A 323 -2.61 18.11 -19.36
CA VAL A 323 -1.41 17.27 -19.35
C VAL A 323 -0.75 17.46 -17.99
N ASP A 324 -0.62 16.40 -17.20
CA ASP A 324 0.12 16.27 -15.93
C ASP A 324 -0.08 17.32 -14.81
N ILE A 325 -0.68 18.50 -15.08
CA ILE A 325 -0.82 19.57 -14.07
C ILE A 325 -1.79 19.26 -12.93
N PHE A 326 -2.71 18.34 -13.15
CA PHE A 326 -3.66 17.89 -12.13
C PHE A 326 -3.23 16.60 -11.42
N ASN A 327 -1.96 16.19 -11.58
CA ASN A 327 -1.42 15.04 -10.85
C ASN A 327 -1.21 15.38 -9.37
N GLU A 328 -0.95 16.65 -8.98
CA GLU A 328 -0.78 17.11 -7.59
C GLU A 328 -1.43 18.48 -7.33
N GLY A 329 -1.95 18.68 -6.12
CA GLY A 329 -2.26 20.01 -5.56
C GLY A 329 -3.54 20.71 -6.02
N VAL A 330 -4.33 20.15 -6.95
CA VAL A 330 -5.61 20.73 -7.37
C VAL A 330 -6.77 19.89 -6.88
N ASP A 331 -7.72 20.53 -6.22
CA ASP A 331 -8.92 19.91 -5.67
C ASP A 331 -10.17 20.29 -6.49
N ILE A 332 -10.77 19.31 -7.16
CA ILE A 332 -12.01 19.51 -7.92
C ILE A 332 -13.01 18.41 -7.56
N PRO A 333 -13.67 18.47 -6.38
CA PRO A 333 -14.57 17.41 -5.91
C PRO A 333 -15.74 17.13 -6.83
N CYS A 334 -16.19 18.14 -7.59
CA CYS A 334 -17.36 18.06 -8.46
C CYS A 334 -17.14 17.25 -9.76
N ILE A 335 -15.93 16.80 -10.06
CA ILE A 335 -15.66 16.00 -11.27
C ILE A 335 -16.51 14.73 -11.26
N ASN A 336 -17.36 14.58 -12.27
CA ASN A 336 -18.26 13.43 -12.47
C ASN A 336 -17.93 12.58 -13.70
N LEU A 337 -16.94 13.03 -14.51
CA LEU A 337 -16.47 12.30 -15.69
C LEU A 337 -14.95 12.46 -15.84
N ILE A 338 -14.24 11.36 -16.10
CA ILE A 338 -12.84 11.35 -16.49
C ILE A 338 -12.71 10.71 -17.87
N LEU A 339 -11.99 11.37 -18.76
CA LEU A 339 -11.61 10.85 -20.07
C LEU A 339 -10.10 10.58 -20.08
N MET A 340 -9.72 9.30 -20.11
CA MET A 340 -8.33 8.88 -20.27
C MET A 340 -8.05 8.70 -21.76
N LEU A 341 -7.40 9.71 -22.37
CA LEU A 341 -7.19 9.82 -23.81
C LEU A 341 -5.78 9.47 -24.23
N ARG A 342 -4.97 9.00 -23.31
CA ARG A 342 -3.58 8.58 -23.52
C ARG A 342 -3.35 7.16 -22.99
N PRO A 343 -2.42 6.39 -23.57
CA PRO A 343 -2.06 5.08 -23.02
C PRO A 343 -1.58 5.18 -21.58
N THR A 344 -2.00 4.23 -20.74
CA THR A 344 -1.53 4.13 -19.36
C THR A 344 -0.04 3.75 -19.34
N ALA A 345 0.80 4.71 -19.01
CA ALA A 345 2.25 4.53 -18.93
C ALA A 345 2.69 3.88 -17.61
N SER A 346 1.98 4.16 -16.51
CA SER A 346 2.34 3.72 -15.16
C SER A 346 1.09 3.54 -14.30
N PRO A 347 1.01 2.48 -13.48
CA PRO A 347 -0.06 2.29 -12.51
C PRO A 347 -0.21 3.47 -11.53
N ILE A 348 0.90 4.10 -11.17
CA ILE A 348 0.94 5.23 -10.23
C ILE A 348 0.22 6.44 -10.83
N ILE A 349 0.57 6.82 -12.06
CA ILE A 349 -0.06 7.95 -12.75
C ILE A 349 -1.56 7.70 -12.94
N PHE A 350 -1.93 6.48 -13.33
CA PHE A 350 -3.32 6.08 -13.47
C PHE A 350 -4.11 6.30 -12.16
N THR A 351 -3.59 5.79 -11.05
CA THR A 351 -4.24 5.92 -9.73
C THR A 351 -4.33 7.39 -9.30
N GLN A 352 -3.34 8.21 -9.59
CA GLN A 352 -3.38 9.65 -9.32
C GLN A 352 -4.46 10.36 -10.13
N GLN A 353 -4.59 10.04 -11.42
CA GLN A 353 -5.63 10.61 -12.31
C GLN A 353 -7.02 10.17 -11.85
N LEU A 354 -7.21 8.90 -11.55
CA LEU A 354 -8.45 8.37 -11.01
C LEU A 354 -8.84 9.06 -9.69
N GLY A 355 -7.88 9.21 -8.78
CA GLY A 355 -8.08 9.82 -7.46
C GLY A 355 -8.61 11.26 -7.50
N ARG A 356 -8.44 11.98 -8.62
CA ARG A 356 -8.97 13.35 -8.76
C ARG A 356 -10.51 13.36 -8.79
N GLY A 357 -11.11 12.34 -9.34
CA GLY A 357 -12.57 12.22 -9.41
C GLY A 357 -13.19 11.43 -8.27
N LEU A 358 -12.41 10.82 -7.37
CA LEU A 358 -12.98 9.98 -6.31
C LEU A 358 -13.47 10.73 -5.07
N ARG A 359 -13.35 12.07 -5.03
CA ARG A 359 -13.87 12.85 -3.91
C ARG A 359 -15.38 12.86 -3.89
N LYS A 360 -15.95 12.73 -2.71
CA LYS A 360 -17.39 12.93 -2.50
C LYS A 360 -17.75 14.40 -2.64
N ALA A 361 -18.87 14.68 -3.31
CA ALA A 361 -19.50 15.99 -3.40
C ALA A 361 -21.01 15.83 -3.21
N GLN A 362 -21.68 16.86 -2.75
CA GLN A 362 -23.10 16.81 -2.37
C GLN A 362 -24.05 16.42 -3.54
N SER A 363 -23.62 16.73 -4.78
CA SER A 363 -24.37 16.44 -6.01
C SER A 363 -23.75 15.29 -6.82
N LYS A 364 -23.03 14.38 -6.17
CA LYS A 364 -22.29 13.32 -6.88
C LYS A 364 -22.40 12.00 -6.15
N GLU A 365 -23.05 11.03 -6.81
CA GLU A 365 -23.21 9.66 -6.30
C GLU A 365 -22.10 8.73 -6.81
N PHE A 366 -21.63 8.92 -8.05
CA PHE A 366 -20.54 8.14 -8.65
C PHE A 366 -19.71 8.96 -9.65
N LEU A 367 -18.55 8.42 -9.98
CA LEU A 367 -17.66 8.95 -11.02
C LEU A 367 -17.71 8.03 -12.24
N THR A 368 -17.94 8.56 -13.43
CA THR A 368 -17.73 7.82 -14.68
C THR A 368 -16.28 7.99 -15.17
N VAL A 369 -15.63 6.89 -15.54
CA VAL A 369 -14.27 6.89 -16.10
C VAL A 369 -14.30 6.17 -17.44
N LEU A 370 -13.98 6.88 -18.52
CA LEU A 370 -13.86 6.34 -19.87
C LEU A 370 -12.38 6.28 -20.25
N ASP A 371 -11.86 5.09 -20.36
CA ASP A 371 -10.46 4.85 -20.74
C ASP A 371 -10.41 4.30 -22.17
N PHE A 372 -9.85 5.10 -23.09
CA PHE A 372 -9.73 4.77 -24.51
C PHE A 372 -8.44 3.99 -24.76
N ILE A 373 -8.56 2.66 -24.72
CA ILE A 373 -7.45 1.73 -24.76
C ILE A 373 -7.08 1.38 -26.20
N SER A 374 -6.00 2.01 -26.70
CA SER A 374 -5.42 1.71 -28.01
C SER A 374 -4.73 0.34 -28.02
N ASN A 375 -4.48 -0.22 -29.21
CA ASN A 375 -3.62 -1.40 -29.34
C ASN A 375 -2.18 -1.00 -28.98
N TYR A 376 -1.76 -1.32 -27.76
CA TYR A 376 -0.50 -0.89 -27.18
C TYR A 376 0.15 -2.01 -26.37
N ASN A 377 1.45 -2.18 -26.50
CA ASN A 377 2.18 -3.33 -25.95
C ASN A 377 2.25 -3.36 -24.40
N ARG A 378 1.70 -2.35 -23.71
CA ARG A 378 1.74 -2.21 -22.26
C ARG A 378 0.37 -2.07 -21.59
N ASN A 379 -0.70 -2.47 -22.28
CA ASN A 379 -2.06 -2.39 -21.72
C ASN A 379 -2.24 -3.20 -20.43
N TYR A 380 -1.37 -4.19 -20.16
CA TYR A 380 -1.35 -4.90 -18.88
C TYR A 380 -1.09 -3.99 -17.67
N MET A 381 -0.53 -2.78 -17.85
CA MET A 381 -0.35 -1.79 -16.79
C MET A 381 -1.68 -1.33 -16.17
N ILE A 382 -2.75 -1.32 -16.97
CA ILE A 382 -4.12 -1.01 -16.49
C ILE A 382 -4.56 -2.06 -15.47
N ALA A 383 -4.35 -3.34 -15.77
CA ALA A 383 -4.70 -4.42 -14.86
C ALA A 383 -3.89 -4.37 -13.56
N LEU A 384 -2.60 -4.01 -13.64
CA LEU A 384 -1.77 -3.79 -12.45
C LEU A 384 -2.30 -2.63 -11.60
N ALA A 385 -2.67 -1.51 -12.24
CA ALA A 385 -3.22 -0.34 -11.55
C ALA A 385 -4.53 -0.63 -10.83
N LEU A 386 -5.45 -1.34 -11.50
CA LEU A 386 -6.75 -1.73 -10.96
C LEU A 386 -6.66 -2.83 -9.89
N SER A 387 -5.56 -3.59 -9.85
CA SER A 387 -5.31 -4.64 -8.86
C SER A 387 -4.71 -4.12 -7.53
N GLY A 388 -4.24 -2.89 -7.47
CA GLY A 388 -3.58 -2.32 -6.31
C GLY A 388 -2.22 -2.96 -6.00
N LYS A 389 -1.88 -3.16 -4.71
CA LYS A 389 -0.58 -3.67 -4.24
C LYS A 389 -0.22 -5.11 -4.70
N GLN A 390 -1.07 -5.83 -5.40
CA GLN A 390 -0.82 -7.22 -5.73
C GLN A 390 0.05 -7.35 -7.00
N TYR A 391 1.28 -7.76 -6.78
CA TYR A 391 2.27 -8.06 -7.83
C TYR A 391 2.36 -9.55 -8.15
N ASP A 392 1.40 -10.34 -7.70
CA ASP A 392 1.24 -11.71 -8.12
C ASP A 392 0.56 -11.74 -9.50
N LYS A 393 1.29 -12.26 -10.50
CA LYS A 393 0.85 -12.34 -11.89
C LYS A 393 -0.50 -13.07 -12.01
N ASP A 394 -0.61 -14.20 -11.32
CA ASP A 394 -1.79 -15.05 -11.41
C ASP A 394 -3.00 -14.41 -10.76
N GLY A 395 -2.81 -13.76 -9.60
CA GLY A 395 -3.85 -12.97 -8.95
C GLY A 395 -4.35 -11.81 -9.82
N VAL A 396 -3.46 -11.10 -10.51
CA VAL A 396 -3.84 -10.03 -11.46
C VAL A 396 -4.64 -10.58 -12.63
N ILE A 397 -4.24 -11.73 -13.20
CA ILE A 397 -4.95 -12.40 -14.30
C ILE A 397 -6.36 -12.82 -13.85
N VAL A 398 -6.47 -13.43 -12.66
CA VAL A 398 -7.77 -13.83 -12.09
C VAL A 398 -8.67 -12.62 -11.87
N ARG A 399 -8.14 -11.53 -11.31
CA ARG A 399 -8.89 -10.28 -11.13
C ARG A 399 -9.34 -9.69 -12.46
N ALA A 400 -8.47 -9.64 -13.46
CA ALA A 400 -8.81 -9.16 -14.81
C ALA A 400 -9.90 -10.02 -15.45
N LYS A 401 -9.83 -11.36 -15.35
CA LYS A 401 -10.88 -12.28 -15.81
C LYS A 401 -12.23 -12.00 -15.19
N ASN A 402 -12.26 -11.64 -13.90
CA ASN A 402 -13.45 -11.36 -13.11
C ASN A 402 -13.84 -9.87 -13.06
N ASN A 403 -13.37 -9.05 -14.01
CA ASN A 403 -13.64 -7.61 -14.06
C ASN A 403 -13.36 -6.88 -12.75
N PHE A 404 -12.31 -7.30 -12.01
CA PHE A 404 -11.89 -6.69 -10.74
C PHE A 404 -13.01 -6.57 -9.68
N ASN A 405 -13.93 -7.54 -9.63
CA ASN A 405 -15.10 -7.54 -8.71
C ASN A 405 -14.74 -7.62 -7.21
N ASN A 406 -13.46 -7.56 -6.85
CA ASN A 406 -12.97 -7.51 -5.48
C ASN A 406 -13.10 -6.11 -4.84
N LEU A 407 -13.26 -5.06 -5.64
CA LEU A 407 -13.54 -3.73 -5.13
C LEU A 407 -14.97 -3.68 -4.59
N ARG A 408 -15.11 -3.40 -3.31
CA ARG A 408 -16.42 -3.32 -2.63
C ARG A 408 -17.12 -1.99 -2.95
N GLY A 409 -18.39 -1.88 -2.57
CA GLY A 409 -19.24 -0.73 -2.83
C GLY A 409 -19.88 -0.80 -4.23
N ASN A 410 -20.46 0.30 -4.69
CA ASN A 410 -21.11 0.41 -6.01
C ASN A 410 -20.10 0.67 -7.15
N THR A 411 -18.83 0.25 -6.96
CA THR A 411 -17.80 0.37 -8.00
C THR A 411 -17.99 -0.73 -9.03
N ASN A 412 -18.02 -0.35 -10.32
CA ASN A 412 -18.13 -1.28 -11.44
C ASN A 412 -16.96 -1.07 -12.41
N ILE A 413 -16.35 -2.18 -12.87
CA ILE A 413 -15.28 -2.15 -13.86
C ILE A 413 -15.68 -3.04 -15.03
N GLU A 414 -15.77 -2.46 -16.21
CA GLU A 414 -16.09 -3.14 -17.44
C GLU A 414 -15.01 -2.89 -18.48
N LEU A 415 -14.44 -3.95 -19.02
CA LEU A 415 -13.47 -3.91 -20.11
C LEU A 415 -14.10 -4.46 -21.38
N ASP A 416 -13.83 -3.81 -22.51
CA ASP A 416 -14.13 -4.38 -23.82
C ASP A 416 -13.58 -5.80 -23.91
N PRO A 417 -14.36 -6.79 -24.38
CA PRO A 417 -13.96 -8.20 -24.36
C PRO A 417 -12.65 -8.48 -25.10
N ILE A 418 -12.39 -7.80 -26.21
CA ILE A 418 -11.17 -7.99 -27.00
C ILE A 418 -9.99 -7.38 -26.26
N THR A 419 -10.12 -6.15 -25.76
CA THR A 419 -9.11 -5.47 -24.95
C THR A 419 -8.78 -6.27 -23.68
N LYS A 420 -9.78 -6.82 -23.01
CA LYS A 420 -9.61 -7.70 -21.85
C LYS A 420 -8.77 -8.93 -22.20
N GLN A 421 -9.06 -9.58 -23.33
CA GLN A 421 -8.29 -10.75 -23.77
C GLN A 421 -6.84 -10.36 -24.16
N GLU A 422 -6.64 -9.19 -24.79
CA GLU A 422 -5.33 -8.66 -25.12
C GLU A 422 -4.50 -8.39 -23.84
N ILE A 423 -5.10 -7.77 -22.82
CA ILE A 423 -4.46 -7.54 -21.51
C ILE A 423 -4.06 -8.87 -20.86
N ILE A 424 -4.95 -9.85 -20.84
CA ILE A 424 -4.67 -11.19 -20.29
C ILE A 424 -3.53 -11.87 -21.06
N ASN A 425 -3.53 -11.79 -22.39
CA ASN A 425 -2.46 -12.35 -23.22
C ASN A 425 -1.12 -11.66 -22.95
N GLN A 426 -1.11 -10.32 -22.83
CA GLN A 426 0.10 -9.57 -22.47
C GLN A 426 0.61 -9.97 -21.08
N LEU A 427 -0.27 -10.11 -20.08
CA LEU A 427 0.08 -10.60 -18.74
C LEU A 427 0.71 -12.00 -18.81
N ASN A 428 0.08 -12.94 -19.56
CA ASN A 428 0.58 -14.31 -19.71
C ASN A 428 1.99 -14.35 -20.33
N ASN A 429 2.24 -13.50 -21.31
CA ASN A 429 3.50 -13.42 -22.04
C ASN A 429 4.58 -12.60 -21.34
N THR A 430 4.23 -11.81 -20.31
CA THR A 430 5.18 -10.98 -19.58
C THR A 430 5.82 -11.80 -18.44
N ASN A 431 7.15 -11.89 -18.45
CA ASN A 431 7.90 -12.47 -17.35
C ASN A 431 8.33 -11.37 -16.37
N PHE A 432 7.56 -11.18 -15.31
CA PHE A 432 7.81 -10.16 -14.28
C PHE A 432 9.10 -10.38 -13.48
N ASN A 433 9.75 -11.52 -13.62
CA ASN A 433 11.01 -11.85 -12.96
C ASN A 433 12.24 -11.67 -13.87
N GLU A 434 12.05 -11.26 -15.13
CA GLU A 434 13.18 -10.95 -16.01
C GLU A 434 13.83 -9.62 -15.68
N LEU A 435 15.16 -9.55 -15.79
CA LEU A 435 15.93 -8.34 -15.52
C LEU A 435 15.41 -7.12 -16.31
N LYS A 436 15.01 -7.32 -17.56
CA LYS A 436 14.47 -6.26 -18.42
C LYS A 436 13.23 -5.62 -17.78
N TYR A 437 12.29 -6.43 -17.32
CA TYR A 437 11.07 -5.94 -16.65
C TYR A 437 11.40 -5.32 -15.29
N LEU A 438 12.20 -5.99 -14.47
CA LEU A 438 12.59 -5.49 -13.14
C LEU A 438 13.34 -4.16 -13.23
N ARG A 439 14.28 -4.04 -14.20
CA ARG A 439 14.98 -2.78 -14.48
C ARG A 439 14.03 -1.67 -14.93
N GLN A 440 13.08 -2.00 -15.80
CA GLN A 440 12.11 -1.04 -16.29
C GLN A 440 11.21 -0.55 -15.15
N SER A 441 10.63 -1.46 -14.37
CA SER A 441 9.79 -1.17 -13.21
C SER A 441 10.54 -0.31 -12.17
N TYR A 442 11.81 -0.65 -11.90
CA TYR A 442 12.68 0.14 -11.04
C TYR A 442 12.89 1.55 -11.59
N ASN A 443 13.26 1.70 -12.86
CA ASN A 443 13.56 2.99 -13.47
C ASN A 443 12.33 3.90 -13.52
N GLU A 444 11.15 3.36 -13.82
CA GLU A 444 9.89 4.12 -13.81
C GLU A 444 9.60 4.64 -12.40
N TYR A 445 9.77 3.79 -11.39
CA TYR A 445 9.57 4.19 -10.02
C TYR A 445 10.65 5.15 -9.52
N SER A 446 11.91 4.94 -9.90
CA SER A 446 13.05 5.83 -9.65
C SER A 446 12.81 7.23 -10.24
N ASN A 447 12.34 7.30 -11.49
CA ASN A 447 11.99 8.56 -12.14
C ASN A 447 10.80 9.24 -11.46
N TYR A 448 9.78 8.47 -11.05
CA TYR A 448 8.66 8.97 -10.28
C TYR A 448 9.10 9.59 -8.94
N LYS A 449 10.04 8.94 -8.26
CA LYS A 449 10.65 9.42 -7.01
C LYS A 449 11.68 10.54 -7.23
N GLY A 450 12.11 10.81 -8.46
CA GLY A 450 13.17 11.77 -8.77
C GLY A 450 14.55 11.37 -8.25
N LYS A 451 14.77 10.09 -7.90
CA LYS A 451 16.01 9.53 -7.34
C LYS A 451 16.64 8.53 -8.31
N LYS A 452 17.95 8.67 -8.55
CA LYS A 452 18.72 7.68 -9.33
C LYS A 452 18.83 6.33 -8.63
N ILE A 453 18.97 6.33 -7.30
CA ILE A 453 19.09 5.15 -6.46
C ILE A 453 18.06 5.23 -5.35
N LEU A 454 17.23 4.17 -5.26
CA LEU A 454 16.21 4.03 -4.24
C LEU A 454 16.74 3.16 -3.10
N ASN A 455 16.35 3.49 -1.88
CA ASN A 455 16.48 2.62 -0.71
C ASN A 455 15.27 1.68 -0.62
N LEU A 456 15.33 0.61 0.17
CA LEU A 456 14.19 -0.29 0.35
C LEU A 456 12.98 0.42 0.93
N ILE A 457 13.22 1.36 1.84
CA ILE A 457 12.17 2.15 2.47
C ILE A 457 11.39 3.01 1.45
N ASP A 458 12.00 3.41 0.34
CA ASP A 458 11.32 4.18 -0.71
C ASP A 458 10.17 3.41 -1.37
N PHE A 459 10.14 2.08 -1.25
CA PHE A 459 9.08 1.23 -1.81
C PHE A 459 7.92 0.99 -0.84
N PHE A 460 8.07 1.36 0.42
CA PHE A 460 7.08 1.05 1.45
C PHE A 460 5.77 1.82 1.25
N SER A 461 5.84 3.04 0.85
CA SER A 461 4.84 4.07 1.07
C SER A 461 3.96 4.43 -0.15
N CYS A 462 4.08 3.73 -1.28
CA CYS A 462 3.29 3.97 -2.48
C CYS A 462 2.44 2.74 -2.85
N ASP A 463 1.12 2.92 -3.04
CA ASP A 463 0.19 1.83 -3.32
C ASP A 463 0.58 0.98 -4.54
N ASN A 464 1.20 1.60 -5.52
CA ASN A 464 1.65 0.94 -6.76
C ASN A 464 3.17 0.86 -6.86
N ALA A 465 3.90 0.96 -5.74
CA ALA A 465 5.34 0.74 -5.74
C ALA A 465 5.66 -0.72 -6.13
N PRO A 466 6.69 -0.94 -6.93
CA PRO A 466 7.17 -2.30 -7.17
C PRO A 466 7.59 -2.96 -5.85
N ASP A 467 7.31 -4.25 -5.66
CA ASP A 467 7.79 -4.97 -4.47
C ASP A 467 9.30 -5.23 -4.56
N PRO A 468 10.14 -4.61 -3.71
CA PRO A 468 11.58 -4.76 -3.77
C PRO A 468 12.07 -6.18 -3.44
N VAL A 469 11.22 -7.02 -2.86
CA VAL A 469 11.53 -8.45 -2.65
C VAL A 469 11.79 -9.17 -3.96
N LYS A 470 11.15 -8.75 -5.07
CA LYS A 470 11.45 -9.30 -6.41
C LYS A 470 12.88 -8.99 -6.86
N TYR A 471 13.37 -7.80 -6.55
CA TYR A 471 14.74 -7.36 -6.84
C TYR A 471 15.75 -8.16 -6.03
N ILE A 472 15.47 -8.34 -4.73
CA ILE A 472 16.25 -9.17 -3.81
C ILE A 472 16.31 -10.62 -4.31
N ASN A 473 15.15 -11.21 -4.61
CA ASN A 473 15.07 -12.60 -5.09
C ASN A 473 15.83 -12.81 -6.41
N TYR A 474 15.84 -11.81 -7.29
CA TYR A 474 16.57 -11.90 -8.58
C TYR A 474 18.09 -11.85 -8.40
N ALA A 475 18.59 -10.95 -7.55
CA ALA A 475 20.02 -10.69 -7.44
C ALA A 475 20.70 -11.28 -6.18
N GLY A 476 19.92 -11.81 -5.25
CA GLY A 476 20.37 -12.35 -3.96
C GLY A 476 20.39 -11.32 -2.84
N HIS A 477 20.65 -10.05 -3.14
CA HIS A 477 20.44 -8.91 -2.26
C HIS A 477 20.24 -7.62 -3.09
N TYR A 478 19.72 -6.59 -2.44
CA TYR A 478 19.27 -5.39 -3.12
C TYR A 478 20.41 -4.58 -3.76
N LEU A 479 21.56 -4.42 -3.09
CA LEU A 479 22.69 -3.69 -3.68
C LEU A 479 23.20 -4.33 -4.96
N ALA A 480 23.26 -5.67 -5.02
CA ALA A 480 23.61 -6.38 -6.27
C ALA A 480 22.58 -6.13 -7.40
N PHE A 481 21.30 -5.94 -7.07
CA PHE A 481 20.31 -5.55 -8.06
C PHE A 481 20.57 -4.12 -8.58
N ILE A 482 20.89 -3.17 -7.69
CA ILE A 482 21.22 -1.80 -8.08
C ILE A 482 22.39 -1.76 -9.06
N GLU A 483 23.44 -2.51 -8.79
CA GLU A 483 24.60 -2.61 -9.72
C GLU A 483 24.18 -3.13 -11.10
N LYS A 484 23.29 -4.14 -11.14
CA LYS A 484 22.74 -4.64 -12.41
C LYS A 484 21.88 -3.61 -13.14
N VAL A 485 21.15 -2.76 -12.43
CA VAL A 485 20.34 -1.66 -13.02
C VAL A 485 21.25 -0.59 -13.59
N LEU A 486 22.25 -0.15 -12.83
CA LEU A 486 23.19 0.90 -13.23
C LEU A 486 24.16 0.44 -14.34
N GLY A 487 24.44 -0.88 -14.41
CA GLY A 487 25.41 -1.45 -15.32
C GLY A 487 26.86 -1.19 -14.90
N GLU A 488 27.09 -0.88 -13.62
CA GLU A 488 28.39 -0.56 -13.03
C GLU A 488 28.56 -1.24 -11.66
N ASN A 489 29.77 -1.60 -11.30
CA ASN A 489 30.10 -2.14 -9.97
C ASN A 489 30.34 -0.99 -8.98
N LYS A 490 29.24 -0.40 -8.49
CA LYS A 490 29.27 0.81 -7.69
C LYS A 490 29.79 0.58 -6.27
N TYR A 491 29.40 -0.52 -5.64
CA TYR A 491 29.67 -0.78 -4.21
C TYR A 491 30.97 -1.56 -3.99
N ASN A 492 31.55 -2.17 -5.05
CA ASN A 492 32.79 -2.95 -4.98
C ASN A 492 32.84 -3.97 -3.84
N LEU A 493 31.71 -4.66 -3.61
CA LEU A 493 31.54 -5.58 -2.50
C LEU A 493 32.44 -6.82 -2.65
N ASN A 494 33.15 -7.18 -1.60
CA ASN A 494 33.91 -8.41 -1.51
C ASN A 494 32.99 -9.64 -1.30
N LEU A 495 33.58 -10.84 -1.27
CA LEU A 495 32.83 -12.09 -1.14
C LEU A 495 32.07 -12.19 0.20
N GLU A 496 32.70 -11.77 1.29
CA GLU A 496 32.14 -11.86 2.64
C GLU A 496 30.99 -10.86 2.85
N GLU A 497 31.13 -9.63 2.34
CA GLU A 497 30.08 -8.62 2.31
C GLU A 497 28.85 -9.11 1.51
N ASN A 498 29.07 -9.66 0.33
CA ASN A 498 28.01 -10.27 -0.49
C ASN A 498 27.30 -11.42 0.24
N GLN A 499 28.04 -12.28 0.95
CA GLN A 499 27.45 -13.38 1.72
C GLN A 499 26.62 -12.87 2.91
N LEU A 500 27.11 -11.88 3.64
CA LEU A 500 26.40 -11.25 4.75
C LEU A 500 25.08 -10.61 4.28
N LEU A 501 25.15 -9.79 3.23
CA LEU A 501 23.97 -9.13 2.64
C LEU A 501 22.94 -10.16 2.15
N LYS A 502 23.40 -11.23 1.50
CA LYS A 502 22.50 -12.31 1.05
C LYS A 502 21.85 -13.05 2.22
N TYR A 503 22.59 -13.27 3.30
CA TYR A 503 22.05 -13.92 4.50
C TYR A 503 20.89 -13.10 5.09
N PHE A 504 21.07 -11.80 5.33
CA PHE A 504 20.02 -10.96 5.89
C PHE A 504 18.91 -10.66 4.90
N SER A 505 19.21 -10.54 3.61
CA SER A 505 18.19 -10.38 2.58
C SER A 505 17.24 -11.58 2.48
N ASN A 506 17.68 -12.78 2.86
CA ASN A 506 16.80 -13.97 2.95
C ASN A 506 15.73 -13.87 4.04
N LEU A 507 15.83 -12.92 4.98
CA LEU A 507 14.76 -12.61 5.92
C LEU A 507 13.54 -11.98 5.24
N MET A 508 13.70 -11.44 4.04
CA MET A 508 12.59 -10.86 3.28
C MET A 508 11.88 -11.93 2.44
N PRO A 509 10.59 -12.01 2.43
CA PRO A 509 9.56 -11.23 3.14
C PRO A 509 9.08 -11.96 4.42
N LEU A 510 9.91 -12.07 5.43
CA LEU A 510 9.52 -12.71 6.70
C LEU A 510 8.33 -11.97 7.32
N ARG A 511 7.29 -12.75 7.68
CA ARG A 511 6.05 -12.23 8.24
C ARG A 511 6.11 -12.12 9.78
N ARG A 512 7.29 -11.77 10.31
CA ARG A 512 7.57 -11.58 11.73
C ARG A 512 8.56 -10.43 11.92
N ILE A 513 8.32 -9.59 12.90
CA ILE A 513 9.11 -8.38 13.15
C ILE A 513 10.41 -8.65 13.93
N ASN A 514 10.44 -9.75 14.68
CA ASN A 514 11.46 -10.06 15.68
C ASN A 514 12.89 -9.95 15.14
N GLU A 515 13.18 -10.58 14.01
CA GLU A 515 14.50 -10.61 13.40
C GLU A 515 14.96 -9.24 12.95
N PHE A 516 14.06 -8.45 12.38
CA PHE A 516 14.37 -7.09 11.93
C PHE A 516 14.64 -6.16 13.10
N LEU A 517 13.84 -6.26 14.17
CA LEU A 517 14.03 -5.45 15.38
C LEU A 517 15.34 -5.82 16.07
N LEU A 518 15.61 -7.11 16.28
CA LEU A 518 16.86 -7.55 16.93
C LEU A 518 18.09 -7.11 16.14
N LEU A 519 18.08 -7.29 14.80
CA LEU A 519 19.18 -6.85 13.95
C LEU A 519 19.37 -5.34 14.03
N LYS A 520 18.29 -4.57 13.98
CA LYS A 520 18.33 -3.10 14.11
C LYS A 520 18.97 -2.68 15.46
N MET A 521 18.54 -3.32 16.55
CA MET A 521 19.07 -3.01 17.87
C MET A 521 20.57 -3.31 17.97
N ILE A 522 21.04 -4.42 17.39
CA ILE A 522 22.47 -4.77 17.41
C ILE A 522 23.28 -3.81 16.51
N LEU A 523 22.74 -3.38 15.37
CA LEU A 523 23.38 -2.39 14.50
C LEU A 523 23.58 -1.03 15.20
N LEU A 524 22.64 -0.64 16.07
CA LEU A 524 22.67 0.66 16.73
C LEU A 524 23.38 0.67 18.08
N ASN A 525 23.35 -0.47 18.83
CA ASN A 525 23.81 -0.51 20.22
C ASN A 525 25.00 -1.45 20.48
N GLU A 526 25.53 -2.11 19.43
CA GLU A 526 26.61 -3.11 19.47
C GLU A 526 26.32 -4.34 20.34
N ASN A 527 25.77 -4.17 21.54
CA ASN A 527 25.41 -5.23 22.50
C ASN A 527 23.95 -5.07 22.90
N VAL A 528 23.19 -6.14 22.81
CA VAL A 528 21.75 -6.15 23.13
C VAL A 528 21.46 -7.27 24.14
N LYS A 529 20.92 -6.90 25.30
CA LYS A 529 20.41 -7.86 26.27
C LYS A 529 19.09 -8.44 25.83
N PHE A 530 18.82 -9.69 26.16
CA PHE A 530 17.56 -10.34 25.85
C PHE A 530 16.36 -9.58 26.44
N GLU A 531 16.47 -9.09 27.66
CA GLU A 531 15.41 -8.33 28.34
C GLU A 531 15.07 -7.03 27.59
N ASP A 532 16.09 -6.27 27.16
CA ASP A 532 15.88 -5.03 26.41
C ASP A 532 15.21 -5.31 25.06
N PHE A 533 15.64 -6.35 24.36
CA PHE A 533 14.99 -6.79 23.13
C PHE A 533 13.54 -7.19 23.34
N PHE A 534 13.26 -7.94 24.40
CA PHE A 534 11.90 -8.40 24.71
C PHE A 534 10.97 -7.21 25.03
N ILE A 535 11.45 -6.25 25.82
CA ILE A 535 10.70 -5.02 26.13
C ILE A 535 10.37 -4.22 24.86
N GLU A 536 11.36 -4.02 23.98
CA GLU A 536 11.13 -3.28 22.74
C GLU A 536 10.17 -4.02 21.80
N LEU A 537 10.24 -5.34 21.77
CA LEU A 537 9.37 -6.17 20.94
C LEU A 537 7.91 -6.13 21.44
N GLN A 538 7.68 -6.11 22.76
CA GLN A 538 6.35 -5.99 23.36
C GLN A 538 5.65 -4.66 23.04
N LYS A 539 6.41 -3.60 22.75
CA LYS A 539 5.84 -2.31 22.32
C LYS A 539 5.24 -2.35 20.92
N LEU A 540 5.65 -3.34 20.11
CA LEU A 540 5.28 -3.44 18.69
C LEU A 540 4.33 -4.61 18.39
N VAL A 541 4.31 -5.62 19.25
CA VAL A 541 3.52 -6.85 19.06
C VAL A 541 2.70 -7.13 20.30
N ASP A 542 1.38 -7.09 20.17
CA ASP A 542 0.46 -7.42 21.25
C ASP A 542 0.51 -8.93 21.57
N ASN A 543 0.39 -9.28 22.86
CA ASN A 543 0.35 -10.66 23.35
C ASN A 543 1.52 -11.55 22.90
N LEU A 544 2.72 -10.99 22.83
CA LEU A 544 3.92 -11.70 22.42
C LEU A 544 4.31 -12.75 23.48
N ASP A 545 4.56 -13.97 23.02
CA ASP A 545 5.13 -15.05 23.84
C ASP A 545 6.67 -14.87 23.98
N VAL A 546 7.17 -14.99 25.21
CA VAL A 546 8.62 -15.00 25.54
C VAL A 546 9.36 -16.05 24.71
N ALA A 547 8.74 -17.20 24.43
CA ALA A 547 9.36 -18.26 23.63
C ALA A 547 9.65 -17.79 22.19
N SER A 548 8.81 -16.94 21.60
CA SER A 548 9.05 -16.37 20.28
C SER A 548 10.27 -15.45 20.24
N ALA A 549 10.41 -14.58 21.24
CA ALA A 549 11.60 -13.74 21.38
C ALA A 549 12.88 -14.57 21.61
N ARG A 550 12.78 -15.60 22.46
CA ARG A 550 13.91 -16.53 22.75
C ARG A 550 14.30 -17.33 21.52
N HIS A 551 13.33 -17.81 20.75
CA HIS A 551 13.58 -18.48 19.48
C HIS A 551 14.36 -17.60 18.50
N THR A 552 13.99 -16.32 18.38
CA THR A 552 14.71 -15.37 17.53
C THR A 552 16.17 -15.22 17.98
N PHE A 553 16.37 -15.05 19.26
CA PHE A 553 17.70 -14.90 19.86
C PHE A 553 18.60 -16.12 19.57
N ASN A 554 18.05 -17.34 19.76
CA ASN A 554 18.75 -18.58 19.48
C ASN A 554 18.97 -18.82 17.97
N SER A 555 18.03 -18.37 17.14
CA SER A 555 18.17 -18.43 15.66
C SER A 555 19.38 -17.60 15.18
N PHE A 556 19.65 -16.45 15.79
CA PHE A 556 20.83 -15.62 15.47
C PHE A 556 22.13 -16.27 15.94
N LYS A 557 22.11 -17.06 17.01
CA LYS A 557 23.24 -17.91 17.41
C LYS A 557 23.54 -19.02 16.39
N GLY A 558 22.54 -19.37 15.55
CA GLY A 558 22.66 -20.43 14.57
C GLY A 558 22.22 -21.82 15.06
N ASP A 559 21.52 -21.90 16.20
CA ASP A 559 21.10 -23.16 16.82
C ASP A 559 20.19 -24.02 15.92
N TYR A 560 19.50 -23.41 14.94
CA TYR A 560 18.56 -24.07 14.03
C TYR A 560 19.09 -24.25 12.61
N LEU A 561 20.37 -23.94 12.35
CA LEU A 561 21.03 -24.16 11.08
C LEU A 561 21.56 -25.59 10.99
N ASP A 562 21.54 -26.19 9.78
CA ASP A 562 22.26 -27.44 9.56
C ASP A 562 23.79 -27.20 9.51
N LYS A 563 24.59 -28.28 9.49
CA LYS A 563 26.05 -28.18 9.56
C LYS A 563 26.66 -27.33 8.46
N GLU A 564 26.15 -27.41 7.26
CA GLU A 564 26.64 -26.64 6.10
C GLU A 564 26.21 -25.18 6.18
N GLU A 565 24.95 -24.95 6.57
CA GLU A 565 24.42 -23.62 6.80
C GLU A 565 25.14 -22.94 8.00
N PHE A 566 25.41 -23.67 9.08
CA PHE A 566 26.15 -23.17 10.24
C PHE A 566 27.58 -22.79 9.87
N LYS A 567 28.27 -23.61 9.11
CA LYS A 567 29.63 -23.30 8.61
C LYS A 567 29.66 -22.02 7.79
N LYS A 568 28.61 -21.75 7.07
CA LYS A 568 28.48 -20.58 6.19
C LYS A 568 27.99 -19.33 6.90
N TYR A 569 27.05 -19.44 7.82
CA TYR A 569 26.28 -18.33 8.41
C TYR A 569 26.32 -18.25 9.94
N GLY A 570 26.72 -19.31 10.64
CA GLY A 570 26.69 -19.41 12.10
C GLY A 570 27.65 -18.51 12.86
N ASN A 571 28.55 -17.82 12.16
CA ASN A 571 29.62 -17.02 12.77
C ASN A 571 29.39 -15.50 12.71
N TYR A 572 28.17 -15.06 12.41
CA TYR A 572 27.90 -13.62 12.35
C TYR A 572 27.66 -12.99 13.72
N PHE A 573 27.19 -13.78 14.68
CA PHE A 573 26.87 -13.29 16.03
C PHE A 573 27.60 -14.06 17.12
N GLU A 574 27.78 -13.41 18.29
CA GLU A 574 28.21 -14.00 19.53
C GLU A 574 27.15 -13.75 20.61
N ILE A 575 26.82 -14.79 21.40
CA ILE A 575 25.92 -14.67 22.55
C ILE A 575 26.68 -15.11 23.80
N ARG A 576 26.75 -14.23 24.81
CA ARG A 576 27.34 -14.46 26.12
C ARG A 576 26.42 -13.87 27.19
N ASP A 577 26.09 -14.63 28.20
CA ASP A 577 25.28 -14.16 29.35
C ASP A 577 23.99 -13.43 28.95
N ASP A 578 23.25 -14.00 28.00
CA ASP A 578 22.03 -13.40 27.43
C ASP A 578 22.24 -12.03 26.74
N ILE A 579 23.47 -11.73 26.33
CA ILE A 579 23.83 -10.58 25.53
C ILE A 579 24.25 -11.05 24.13
N ILE A 580 23.62 -10.49 23.10
CA ILE A 580 23.97 -10.74 21.71
C ILE A 580 24.74 -9.55 21.13
N SER A 581 25.77 -9.84 20.35
CA SER A 581 26.54 -8.86 19.59
C SER A 581 27.02 -9.44 18.27
N PHE A 582 27.49 -8.59 17.35
CA PHE A 582 28.21 -9.08 16.18
C PHE A 582 29.55 -9.69 16.56
N SER A 583 29.94 -10.75 15.87
CA SER A 583 31.30 -11.29 15.94
C SER A 583 32.33 -10.27 15.44
N LEU A 584 33.61 -10.43 15.82
CA LEU A 584 34.70 -9.57 15.35
C LEU A 584 34.75 -9.50 13.82
N LYS A 585 34.58 -10.66 13.16
CA LYS A 585 34.50 -10.74 11.70
C LYS A 585 33.38 -9.89 11.11
N THR A 586 32.20 -9.94 11.70
CA THR A 586 31.04 -9.16 11.22
C THR A 586 31.24 -7.67 11.46
N LYS A 587 31.85 -7.30 12.59
CA LYS A 587 32.20 -5.89 12.88
C LYS A 587 33.18 -5.33 11.84
N ASP A 588 34.11 -6.12 11.38
CA ASP A 588 35.05 -5.74 10.31
C ASP A 588 34.31 -5.52 8.98
N ILE A 589 33.44 -6.44 8.59
CA ILE A 589 32.58 -6.28 7.40
C ILE A 589 31.73 -5.01 7.47
N LEU A 590 31.19 -4.68 8.63
CA LEU A 590 30.33 -3.52 8.86
C LEU A 590 31.11 -2.17 8.88
N GLN A 591 32.43 -2.16 8.78
CA GLN A 591 33.20 -0.93 8.49
C GLN A 591 32.88 -0.39 7.08
N ASN A 592 32.43 -1.25 6.16
CA ASN A 592 31.90 -0.79 4.90
C ASN A 592 30.56 -0.07 5.14
N LYS A 593 30.58 1.25 4.96
CA LYS A 593 29.44 2.14 5.21
C LYS A 593 28.20 1.78 4.37
N ASP A 594 28.41 1.35 3.11
CA ASP A 594 27.29 0.99 2.23
C ASP A 594 26.59 -0.29 2.73
N VAL A 595 27.37 -1.27 3.22
CA VAL A 595 26.83 -2.50 3.83
C VAL A 595 26.05 -2.18 5.09
N PHE A 596 26.62 -1.37 5.98
CA PHE A 596 25.96 -0.97 7.23
C PHE A 596 24.64 -0.22 7.00
N LEU A 597 24.66 0.79 6.14
CA LEU A 597 23.47 1.59 5.82
C LEU A 597 22.40 0.76 5.14
N HIS A 598 22.79 -0.16 4.27
CA HIS A 598 21.82 -1.06 3.62
C HIS A 598 21.18 -2.02 4.61
N LEU A 599 21.93 -2.58 5.57
CA LEU A 599 21.32 -3.44 6.60
C LEU A 599 20.37 -2.67 7.50
N LEU A 600 20.69 -1.42 7.80
CA LEU A 600 19.77 -0.56 8.56
C LEU A 600 18.47 -0.29 7.77
N ASP A 601 18.57 0.05 6.48
CA ASP A 601 17.45 0.23 5.58
C ASP A 601 16.59 -1.04 5.45
N LEU A 602 17.24 -2.22 5.34
CA LEU A 602 16.56 -3.52 5.32
C LEU A 602 15.73 -3.76 6.58
N THR A 603 16.30 -3.44 7.75
CA THR A 603 15.58 -3.63 9.01
C THR A 603 14.41 -2.67 9.15
N GLU A 604 14.57 -1.41 8.77
CA GLU A 604 13.49 -0.42 8.79
C GLU A 604 12.35 -0.81 7.85
N TYR A 605 12.68 -1.20 6.63
CA TYR A 605 11.69 -1.67 5.67
C TYR A 605 10.95 -2.93 6.18
N GLY A 606 11.67 -3.90 6.75
CA GLY A 606 11.07 -5.13 7.28
C GLY A 606 10.12 -4.86 8.44
N ILE A 607 10.47 -3.95 9.36
CA ILE A 607 9.62 -3.53 10.48
C ILE A 607 8.34 -2.87 9.97
N LEU A 608 8.47 -1.87 9.09
CA LEU A 608 7.30 -1.15 8.57
C LEU A 608 6.38 -2.04 7.75
N ARG A 609 6.95 -2.91 6.92
CA ARG A 609 6.18 -3.87 6.15
C ARG A 609 5.38 -4.82 7.04
N TYR A 610 5.96 -5.29 8.14
CA TYR A 610 5.24 -6.12 9.12
C TYR A 610 4.08 -5.34 9.76
N LEU A 611 4.32 -4.11 10.18
CA LEU A 611 3.29 -3.28 10.80
C LEU A 611 2.14 -2.96 9.85
N ASP A 612 2.42 -2.76 8.56
CA ASP A 612 1.40 -2.54 7.52
C ASP A 612 0.61 -3.82 7.20
N ASP A 613 1.33 -4.94 7.01
CA ASP A 613 0.72 -6.21 6.59
C ASP A 613 -0.07 -6.91 7.70
N PHE A 614 0.34 -6.79 8.97
CA PHE A 614 -0.15 -7.62 10.09
C PHE A 614 -0.76 -6.83 11.25
N LYS A 615 -0.72 -5.50 11.24
CA LYS A 615 -1.32 -4.69 12.29
C LYS A 615 -2.81 -5.00 12.42
N ASN A 616 -3.23 -5.41 13.63
CA ASN A 616 -4.62 -5.71 14.00
C ASN A 616 -5.25 -6.98 13.37
N ILE A 617 -4.46 -7.90 12.81
CA ILE A 617 -4.99 -9.14 12.25
C ILE A 617 -4.45 -10.32 13.04
N ASN A 618 -5.32 -10.99 13.81
CA ASN A 618 -4.99 -12.20 14.54
C ASN A 618 -5.91 -13.36 14.12
N TYR A 619 -5.36 -14.30 13.35
CA TYR A 619 -6.04 -15.55 12.99
C TYR A 619 -5.61 -16.72 13.88
N GLY A 620 -5.33 -16.44 15.16
CA GLY A 620 -4.91 -17.42 16.16
C GLY A 620 -3.39 -17.55 16.32
N LEU A 621 -2.62 -17.13 15.34
CA LEU A 621 -1.16 -17.01 15.40
C LEU A 621 -0.75 -15.65 14.83
N PRO A 622 0.11 -14.87 15.49
CA PRO A 622 0.35 -13.45 15.17
C PRO A 622 1.07 -13.19 13.83
N PHE A 623 1.44 -14.24 13.12
CA PHE A 623 2.10 -14.19 11.82
C PHE A 623 1.27 -14.81 10.68
N LEU A 624 0.09 -15.39 10.97
CA LEU A 624 -0.79 -15.94 9.97
C LEU A 624 -1.88 -14.92 9.58
N LYS A 625 -1.91 -14.59 8.32
CA LYS A 625 -2.96 -13.79 7.69
C LYS A 625 -3.63 -14.62 6.61
N ILE A 626 -4.97 -14.68 6.65
CA ILE A 626 -5.74 -15.48 5.70
C ILE A 626 -5.54 -14.95 4.28
N TYR A 627 -5.39 -15.87 3.33
CA TYR A 627 -5.11 -15.64 1.90
C TYR A 627 -3.76 -14.98 1.60
N GLU A 628 -2.86 -14.90 2.57
CA GLU A 628 -1.49 -14.44 2.38
C GLU A 628 -0.58 -15.59 1.96
N SER A 629 0.52 -15.26 1.27
CA SER A 629 1.48 -16.21 0.72
C SER A 629 2.64 -16.48 1.67
N TYR A 630 3.01 -17.75 1.85
CA TYR A 630 4.09 -18.19 2.74
C TYR A 630 5.03 -19.16 2.06
N LYS A 631 6.34 -19.04 2.31
CA LYS A 631 7.31 -20.09 1.99
C LYS A 631 7.27 -21.15 3.10
N MET A 632 7.24 -22.42 2.74
CA MET A 632 7.28 -23.53 3.70
C MET A 632 8.48 -23.40 4.67
N ARG A 633 9.64 -22.95 4.20
CA ARG A 633 10.84 -22.75 5.01
C ARG A 633 10.63 -21.68 6.10
N ASP A 634 9.97 -20.58 5.76
CA ASP A 634 9.78 -19.46 6.69
C ASP A 634 8.88 -19.84 7.87
N MET A 635 8.01 -20.83 7.66
CA MET A 635 7.13 -21.35 8.71
C MET A 635 7.90 -21.95 9.90
N GLY A 636 9.12 -22.45 9.69
CA GLY A 636 10.00 -22.88 10.78
C GLY A 636 10.29 -21.76 11.77
N LYS A 637 10.64 -20.58 11.28
CA LYS A 637 10.86 -19.39 12.11
C LYS A 637 9.55 -18.90 12.73
N LEU A 638 8.50 -18.79 11.93
CA LEU A 638 7.22 -18.22 12.32
C LEU A 638 6.52 -19.03 13.43
N SER A 639 6.68 -20.35 13.42
CA SER A 639 6.08 -21.26 14.40
C SER A 639 7.00 -21.61 15.58
N ASN A 640 8.12 -20.90 15.73
CA ASN A 640 9.13 -21.17 16.77
C ASN A 640 9.64 -22.64 16.78
N TYR A 641 9.87 -23.20 15.58
CA TYR A 641 10.32 -24.57 15.44
C TYR A 641 11.75 -24.73 15.96
N THR A 642 11.93 -25.62 16.94
CA THR A 642 13.19 -25.79 17.70
C THR A 642 14.15 -26.83 17.14
N LYS A 643 13.83 -27.44 15.98
CA LYS A 643 14.72 -28.35 15.26
C LYS A 643 15.34 -27.62 14.06
N ILE A 644 16.22 -28.32 13.34
CA ILE A 644 16.86 -27.78 12.14
C ILE A 644 15.82 -27.37 11.10
N GLU A 645 15.80 -26.10 10.70
CA GLU A 645 14.79 -25.53 9.77
C GLU A 645 14.78 -26.24 8.41
N SER A 646 15.93 -26.71 7.93
CA SER A 646 16.01 -27.44 6.67
C SER A 646 15.25 -28.76 6.68
N SER A 647 14.96 -29.34 7.87
CA SER A 647 14.20 -30.59 7.99
C SER A 647 12.72 -30.47 7.61
N ILE A 648 12.17 -29.24 7.54
CA ILE A 648 10.78 -28.97 7.12
C ILE A 648 10.62 -29.13 5.59
N ARG A 649 11.72 -29.02 4.82
CA ARG A 649 11.67 -29.12 3.37
C ARG A 649 11.12 -30.46 2.92
N GLY A 650 10.01 -30.44 2.18
CA GLY A 650 9.39 -31.62 1.59
C GLY A 650 8.47 -32.41 2.53
N GLN A 651 8.22 -31.93 3.73
CA GLN A 651 7.18 -32.51 4.60
C GLN A 651 5.83 -31.89 4.25
N GLY A 652 4.87 -32.68 3.77
CA GLY A 652 3.49 -32.21 3.50
C GLY A 652 2.73 -31.87 4.77
N VAL A 653 3.20 -32.42 5.91
CA VAL A 653 2.61 -32.19 7.24
C VAL A 653 3.71 -32.06 8.27
N TRP A 654 3.59 -31.11 9.19
CA TRP A 654 4.44 -31.00 10.39
C TRP A 654 3.71 -30.22 11.49
N HIS A 655 4.20 -30.24 12.70
CA HIS A 655 3.58 -29.57 13.85
C HIS A 655 4.63 -28.78 14.64
N ASP A 656 4.16 -27.69 15.29
CA ASP A 656 4.96 -26.90 16.22
C ASP A 656 4.97 -27.49 17.65
N SER A 657 5.64 -26.78 18.55
CA SER A 657 5.70 -27.15 19.99
C SER A 657 4.39 -26.91 20.73
N TYR A 658 3.43 -26.23 20.13
CA TYR A 658 2.10 -25.93 20.67
C TYR A 658 1.00 -26.84 20.10
N ASP A 659 1.42 -27.90 19.40
CA ASP A 659 0.51 -28.87 18.77
C ASP A 659 -0.39 -28.27 17.64
N ASN A 660 0.01 -27.14 17.03
CA ASN A 660 -0.60 -26.73 15.77
C ASN A 660 -0.05 -27.56 14.62
N TYR A 661 -0.92 -28.09 13.78
CA TYR A 661 -0.56 -28.88 12.61
C TYR A 661 -0.69 -28.05 11.35
N TYR A 662 0.33 -28.09 10.53
CA TYR A 662 0.43 -27.34 9.27
C TYR A 662 0.40 -28.32 8.11
N LEU A 663 -0.66 -28.20 7.27
CA LEU A 663 -0.90 -29.07 6.12
C LEU A 663 -0.56 -28.30 4.86
N PHE A 664 0.36 -28.84 4.04
CA PHE A 664 0.78 -28.22 2.79
C PHE A 664 0.38 -29.10 1.60
N ALA A 665 -0.47 -28.58 0.72
CA ALA A 665 -1.02 -29.31 -0.42
C ALA A 665 -0.71 -28.62 -1.75
N ASP A 666 -0.21 -29.40 -2.73
CA ASP A 666 -0.06 -29.01 -4.13
C ASP A 666 -1.24 -29.54 -4.95
N ILE A 667 -2.04 -28.63 -5.55
CA ILE A 667 -3.25 -29.03 -6.32
C ILE A 667 -2.86 -29.67 -7.64
N ASN A 668 -1.98 -29.03 -8.42
CA ASN A 668 -1.45 -29.58 -9.66
C ASN A 668 -0.06 -30.16 -9.40
N LYS A 669 0.12 -31.44 -9.61
CA LYS A 669 1.41 -32.11 -9.43
C LYS A 669 2.14 -32.24 -10.76
N SER A 670 3.45 -32.01 -10.75
CA SER A 670 4.28 -32.08 -11.94
C SER A 670 4.37 -33.52 -12.50
N GLU A 671 4.43 -33.67 -13.81
CA GLU A 671 4.69 -34.95 -14.48
C GLU A 671 6.02 -35.59 -14.00
N GLY A 672 6.02 -36.88 -13.74
CA GLY A 672 7.19 -37.62 -13.28
C GLY A 672 7.31 -37.81 -11.76
N ILE A 673 6.31 -37.43 -10.99
CA ILE A 673 6.22 -37.79 -9.55
C ILE A 673 5.91 -39.30 -9.44
N LYS A 674 6.60 -40.00 -8.54
CA LYS A 674 6.31 -41.42 -8.23
C LYS A 674 4.84 -41.54 -7.83
N ASP A 675 4.17 -42.60 -8.33
CA ASP A 675 2.75 -42.86 -8.03
C ASP A 675 2.44 -42.82 -6.53
N SER A 676 3.39 -43.24 -5.69
CA SER A 676 3.28 -43.17 -4.21
C SER A 676 3.24 -41.76 -3.62
N LEU A 677 3.45 -40.72 -4.39
CA LEU A 677 3.39 -39.31 -3.97
C LEU A 677 2.30 -38.51 -4.72
N ASN A 678 1.50 -39.22 -5.51
CA ASN A 678 0.44 -38.61 -6.32
C ASN A 678 -0.87 -38.58 -5.54
N TYR A 679 -0.94 -37.74 -4.49
CA TYR A 679 -2.17 -37.48 -3.73
C TYR A 679 -3.19 -36.70 -4.56
N ASP A 680 -4.47 -36.95 -4.38
CA ASP A 680 -5.55 -36.28 -5.10
C ASP A 680 -6.13 -35.15 -4.23
N ASP A 681 -5.41 -34.03 -4.14
CA ASP A 681 -5.77 -32.86 -3.37
C ASP A 681 -6.48 -31.83 -4.24
N TYR A 682 -7.69 -31.35 -3.87
CA TYR A 682 -8.44 -30.36 -4.62
C TYR A 682 -9.59 -29.74 -3.81
N PHE A 683 -10.10 -28.60 -4.26
CA PHE A 683 -11.30 -28.00 -3.70
C PHE A 683 -12.57 -28.59 -4.32
N LYS A 684 -13.45 -29.21 -3.52
CA LYS A 684 -14.79 -29.63 -3.94
C LYS A 684 -15.75 -28.45 -4.08
N SER A 685 -15.59 -27.45 -3.23
CA SER A 685 -16.28 -26.16 -3.26
C SER A 685 -15.41 -25.08 -2.65
N ASN A 686 -15.87 -23.84 -2.65
CA ASN A 686 -15.17 -22.73 -1.98
C ASN A 686 -15.05 -22.89 -0.46
N ARG A 687 -15.63 -23.95 0.12
CA ARG A 687 -15.65 -24.23 1.56
C ARG A 687 -15.17 -25.64 1.92
N ILE A 688 -15.02 -26.53 0.96
CA ILE A 688 -14.63 -27.93 1.20
C ILE A 688 -13.37 -28.28 0.42
N PHE A 689 -12.34 -28.72 1.13
CA PHE A 689 -11.08 -29.19 0.58
C PHE A 689 -10.94 -30.70 0.74
N HIS A 690 -10.69 -31.41 -0.36
CA HIS A 690 -10.39 -32.83 -0.39
C HIS A 690 -8.90 -33.05 -0.28
N TRP A 691 -8.47 -33.87 0.68
CA TRP A 691 -7.09 -34.06 1.01
C TRP A 691 -6.77 -35.53 1.31
N GLN A 692 -5.55 -35.95 0.98
CA GLN A 692 -5.05 -37.27 1.31
C GLN A 692 -3.88 -37.19 2.27
N SER A 693 -3.94 -38.00 3.35
CA SER A 693 -2.87 -38.07 4.34
C SER A 693 -1.59 -38.69 3.76
N PRO A 694 -0.41 -38.51 4.40
CA PRO A 694 0.78 -39.27 4.07
C PRO A 694 0.52 -40.76 4.01
N ASN A 695 1.12 -41.48 3.04
CA ASN A 695 0.86 -42.91 2.75
C ASN A 695 1.07 -43.89 3.93
N GLY A 696 1.84 -43.50 4.93
CA GLY A 696 2.06 -44.31 6.14
C GLY A 696 1.00 -44.16 7.22
N THR A 697 0.11 -43.18 7.09
CA THR A 697 -0.86 -42.77 8.14
C THR A 697 -2.05 -43.74 8.15
N THR A 698 -2.36 -44.28 9.32
CA THR A 698 -3.53 -45.12 9.56
C THR A 698 -4.54 -44.38 10.45
N GLN A 699 -5.83 -44.69 10.34
CA GLN A 699 -6.88 -44.05 11.15
C GLN A 699 -6.62 -44.16 12.66
N ASP A 700 -6.02 -45.26 13.10
CA ASP A 700 -5.70 -45.52 14.53
C ASP A 700 -4.35 -44.90 14.96
N SER A 701 -3.54 -44.41 14.05
CA SER A 701 -2.30 -43.75 14.40
C SER A 701 -2.56 -42.40 15.11
N LYS A 702 -1.57 -41.92 15.90
CA LYS A 702 -1.68 -40.64 16.59
C LYS A 702 -2.05 -39.50 15.62
N GLU A 703 -1.39 -39.43 14.48
CA GLU A 703 -1.65 -38.45 13.44
C GLU A 703 -3.02 -38.67 12.76
N GLY A 704 -3.37 -39.94 12.46
CA GLY A 704 -4.63 -40.28 11.85
C GLY A 704 -5.83 -39.86 12.73
N ILE A 705 -5.75 -40.05 14.05
CA ILE A 705 -6.76 -39.59 14.98
C ILE A 705 -6.88 -38.05 14.94
N ILE A 706 -5.76 -37.35 14.89
CA ILE A 706 -5.75 -35.86 14.79
C ILE A 706 -6.43 -35.41 13.52
N PHE A 707 -6.09 -36.01 12.37
CA PHE A 707 -6.65 -35.60 11.09
C PHE A 707 -8.13 -35.98 10.92
N THR A 708 -8.56 -37.12 11.45
CA THR A 708 -9.94 -37.61 11.32
C THR A 708 -10.88 -37.04 12.34
N LYS A 709 -10.41 -36.73 13.55
CA LYS A 709 -11.23 -36.21 14.65
C LYS A 709 -11.04 -34.72 14.94
N GLY A 710 -10.05 -34.06 14.32
CA GLY A 710 -9.78 -32.63 14.54
C GLY A 710 -9.42 -32.30 15.99
N THR A 711 -8.71 -33.21 16.69
CA THR A 711 -8.38 -33.03 18.12
C THR A 711 -7.33 -31.96 18.39
N LYS A 712 -6.65 -31.49 17.36
CA LYS A 712 -5.66 -30.40 17.37
C LYS A 712 -5.96 -29.38 16.24
N PRO A 713 -5.53 -28.11 16.37
CA PRO A 713 -5.68 -27.13 15.29
C PRO A 713 -4.98 -27.58 14.02
N LEU A 714 -5.70 -27.57 12.90
CA LEU A 714 -5.18 -27.91 11.57
C LEU A 714 -5.19 -26.63 10.71
N HIS A 715 -4.01 -26.21 10.25
CA HIS A 715 -3.82 -25.04 9.40
C HIS A 715 -3.50 -25.47 7.98
N LEU A 716 -4.33 -25.08 7.02
CA LEU A 716 -4.19 -25.49 5.62
C LEU A 716 -3.49 -24.42 4.77
N PHE A 717 -2.48 -24.89 4.05
CA PHE A 717 -1.72 -24.12 3.08
C PHE A 717 -1.81 -24.80 1.72
N VAL A 718 -2.24 -24.08 0.70
CA VAL A 718 -2.42 -24.64 -0.66
C VAL A 718 -1.59 -23.88 -1.67
N ARG A 719 -1.14 -24.61 -2.68
CA ARG A 719 -0.43 -24.05 -3.83
C ARG A 719 -0.93 -24.72 -5.10
N LYS A 720 -1.10 -23.93 -6.16
CA LYS A 720 -1.60 -24.45 -7.42
C LYS A 720 -0.60 -25.39 -8.09
N ASP A 721 0.62 -24.93 -8.32
CA ASP A 721 1.69 -25.69 -8.96
C ASP A 721 3.07 -25.24 -8.44
N LYS A 722 3.92 -26.20 -8.08
CA LYS A 722 5.29 -25.97 -7.58
C LYS A 722 6.20 -25.32 -8.62
N LYS A 723 5.98 -25.57 -9.91
CA LYS A 723 6.80 -25.00 -11.00
C LYS A 723 6.48 -23.53 -11.23
N GLU A 724 5.23 -23.13 -10.99
CA GLU A 724 4.74 -21.78 -11.23
C GLU A 724 4.94 -20.89 -9.99
N ASN A 725 4.80 -21.45 -8.78
CA ASN A 725 4.88 -20.67 -7.55
C ASN A 725 5.63 -21.42 -6.43
N MET A 726 6.56 -20.74 -5.78
CA MET A 726 7.28 -21.26 -4.59
C MET A 726 6.50 -21.08 -3.29
N TYR A 727 5.43 -20.27 -3.29
CA TYR A 727 4.66 -19.88 -2.13
C TYR A 727 3.36 -20.69 -2.02
N PHE A 728 2.94 -20.95 -0.79
CA PHE A 728 1.64 -21.50 -0.45
C PHE A 728 0.74 -20.39 0.08
N ILE A 729 -0.53 -20.41 -0.27
CA ILE A 729 -1.55 -19.50 0.26
C ILE A 729 -2.14 -20.14 1.53
N TYR A 730 -2.14 -19.40 2.64
CA TYR A 730 -2.82 -19.82 3.85
C TYR A 730 -4.32 -19.61 3.70
N VAL A 731 -5.11 -20.70 3.78
CA VAL A 731 -6.57 -20.66 3.61
C VAL A 731 -7.36 -20.78 4.92
N GLY A 732 -6.67 -20.77 6.04
CA GLY A 732 -7.29 -20.80 7.37
C GLY A 732 -7.21 -22.13 8.06
N LYS A 733 -7.88 -22.22 9.21
CA LYS A 733 -8.08 -23.49 9.93
C LYS A 733 -9.09 -24.35 9.21
N VAL A 734 -8.93 -25.67 9.36
CA VAL A 734 -9.82 -26.64 8.76
C VAL A 734 -10.29 -27.65 9.80
N ARG A 735 -11.49 -28.17 9.61
CA ARG A 735 -12.02 -29.27 10.42
C ARG A 735 -12.45 -30.45 9.54
N PRO A 736 -12.19 -31.70 9.95
CA PRO A 736 -12.64 -32.87 9.19
C PRO A 736 -14.17 -33.00 9.28
N ILE A 737 -14.82 -33.24 8.12
CA ILE A 737 -16.24 -33.50 8.03
C ILE A 737 -16.57 -34.89 7.50
N TYR A 738 -15.64 -35.50 6.78
CA TYR A 738 -15.73 -36.84 6.23
C TYR A 738 -14.33 -37.46 6.13
N TYR A 739 -14.19 -38.75 6.34
CA TYR A 739 -12.99 -39.49 6.08
C TYR A 739 -13.24 -40.92 5.67
N ASP A 740 -12.39 -41.49 4.85
CA ASP A 740 -12.43 -42.88 4.37
C ASP A 740 -11.05 -43.41 4.03
N GLY A 741 -10.92 -44.71 3.88
CA GLY A 741 -9.69 -45.35 3.49
C GLY A 741 -8.65 -45.44 4.62
N ASN A 742 -7.53 -46.09 4.28
CA ASN A 742 -6.40 -46.27 5.20
C ASN A 742 -5.11 -46.45 4.39
N LYS A 743 -4.07 -45.66 4.66
CA LYS A 743 -2.76 -45.67 3.97
C LYS A 743 -2.82 -45.36 2.45
N PRO A 744 -3.25 -44.18 2.02
CA PRO A 744 -3.58 -42.99 2.81
C PRO A 744 -5.03 -42.95 3.29
N ILE A 745 -5.31 -42.06 4.23
CA ILE A 745 -6.66 -41.69 4.64
C ILE A 745 -7.09 -40.53 3.73
N THR A 746 -8.25 -40.65 3.12
CA THR A 746 -8.91 -39.58 2.38
C THR A 746 -9.80 -38.80 3.32
N ILE A 747 -9.67 -37.47 3.36
CA ILE A 747 -10.37 -36.62 4.30
C ILE A 747 -10.93 -35.41 3.55
N ASP A 748 -12.21 -35.10 3.82
CA ASP A 748 -12.78 -33.83 3.42
C ASP A 748 -12.75 -32.86 4.61
N PHE A 749 -12.10 -31.75 4.41
CA PHE A 749 -12.01 -30.68 5.39
C PHE A 749 -12.96 -29.53 5.05
N GLU A 750 -13.69 -29.05 6.04
CA GLU A 750 -14.42 -27.79 5.95
C GLU A 750 -13.51 -26.64 6.40
N LEU A 751 -13.43 -25.58 5.60
CA LEU A 751 -12.67 -24.38 5.90
C LEU A 751 -13.43 -23.51 6.89
N GLU A 752 -12.74 -22.93 7.86
CA GLU A 752 -13.30 -21.93 8.80
C GLU A 752 -13.80 -20.69 8.04
N TYR A 753 -13.09 -20.27 6.99
CA TYR A 753 -13.43 -19.14 6.14
C TYR A 753 -13.68 -19.60 4.71
N GLU A 754 -14.74 -19.07 4.11
CA GLU A 754 -15.09 -19.35 2.72
C GLU A 754 -14.07 -18.70 1.77
N LEU A 755 -13.52 -19.48 0.83
CA LEU A 755 -12.60 -18.96 -0.15
C LEU A 755 -13.26 -17.87 -1.01
N PRO A 756 -12.61 -16.72 -1.19
CA PRO A 756 -13.02 -15.77 -2.20
C PRO A 756 -13.11 -16.44 -3.57
N LYS A 757 -14.11 -16.06 -4.34
CA LYS A 757 -14.34 -16.63 -5.67
C LYS A 757 -13.10 -16.61 -6.55
N THR A 758 -12.32 -15.54 -6.48
CA THR A 758 -11.07 -15.36 -7.22
C THR A 758 -10.03 -16.42 -6.88
N ILE A 759 -9.79 -16.68 -5.59
CA ILE A 759 -8.82 -17.69 -5.13
C ILE A 759 -9.35 -19.10 -5.46
N PHE A 760 -10.65 -19.33 -5.29
CA PHE A 760 -11.25 -20.63 -5.62
C PHE A 760 -11.09 -20.97 -7.11
N GLU A 761 -11.38 -20.03 -8.02
CA GLU A 761 -11.23 -20.21 -9.47
C GLU A 761 -9.76 -20.44 -9.87
N GLU A 762 -8.82 -19.71 -9.24
CA GLU A 762 -7.38 -19.91 -9.46
C GLU A 762 -6.92 -21.31 -9.03
N MET A 763 -7.44 -21.82 -7.91
CA MET A 763 -7.10 -23.10 -7.34
C MET A 763 -7.88 -24.29 -7.95
N GLN A 764 -8.69 -24.07 -8.98
CA GLN A 764 -9.34 -25.18 -9.68
C GLN A 764 -8.30 -26.07 -10.37
N LYS A 765 -8.48 -27.37 -10.21
CA LYS A 765 -7.63 -28.37 -10.89
C LYS A 765 -7.84 -28.25 -12.40
N VAL A 766 -6.78 -27.98 -13.13
CA VAL A 766 -6.83 -28.01 -14.60
C VAL A 766 -7.01 -29.47 -15.03
N LYS A 767 -8.23 -29.86 -15.43
CA LYS A 767 -8.43 -31.14 -16.11
C LYS A 767 -7.66 -31.06 -17.43
N LYS A 768 -6.57 -31.83 -17.57
CA LYS A 768 -5.98 -32.08 -18.88
C LYS A 768 -7.04 -32.86 -19.68
N ILE A 769 -7.57 -32.26 -20.74
CA ILE A 769 -8.40 -32.90 -21.74
C ILE A 769 -7.52 -33.77 -22.62
#